data_1fed38c0591b598dce74381e82597f74
#
_entry.id   1fed38c0591b598dce74381e82597f74
#
_cell.length_a   1.000
_cell.length_b   1.000
_cell.length_c   1.000
_cell.angle_alpha   90.00
_cell.angle_beta   90.00
_cell.angle_gamma   90.00
#
_symmetry.space_group_name_H-M   'P 1'
#
loop_
_entity.id
_entity.type
_entity.pdbx_description
1 polymer ?
#
loop_
_entity_poly.entity_id
_entity_poly.type
_entity_poly.pdbx_seq_one_letter_code
_entity_poly.pdbx_strand_id
1 'polypeptide(L)'
;MESGKRTAEALDLLLNRVPSGTGDAARVKAGFLKRIACGNATVDGFSPAAAVEHLGRMKGGWNVPALISLLENDKTAPAAVRALSRLVLIHQAIRNVADLYDAGNPHAKALLQSWARADWFSARKPPENETRLVVFKIPDDIEASTDFLSHSKGGHTRTDVPFHGKHYFMNAETLAELNALKSRFPDIPVALAADKIGTSSSRKSGMNNVEWNIGIENDDTLFQPDKKTRAVIFAGRVLGPIFAKTAQDMGSIIVRTDTDVLKTGDIVRAVWRTGEILNDAGEIVSTFKPLNARELDYLRAGGATMFRMGRILTANAAEILGESFKPPYDEEQTPDVVRPMTAAQKVIAEAAGLKSVGAGQTVYARVDTAASQDTTGGMTVQELQGTLAAMKLSVPLFLQSQCHNAALGFRTPAVVGANKALIDFVKSIGGVALNMGDGIIHSWLNELVVPNTIVVGGDSHTRVPTALSFPLGSGGVAEAAATGVTEITVPDSVLVVLKGNFKRGITVRDLVNYLPYKARKIFGKNVFEGTMIEFRRIGEPFDMIDVFKMTNASAERSAAAAYFEQSPESVAAHLESRSLPIVEKMIERGYDNNGVLADRARALRAWIKKPEAVAADAGAVYAAVLEIDLGEIDQPYIACPHTPDNVKPLDEIAGTPAQFAFLGSCMSGEKDFAAFERLTRGVDKFPVEVWIAAPTRLIERDLERAQILRALENRGARVEISGCSLCMGNQERVKGEKNVLTTSTRNFKGRMGDAASVWLVSAQLEAVAVLNGAFPTADDYFKTVNEND
;
A
#
# COMPACT_ATOMS: atom_id res chain seq x y z
N MET A 1 42.45 7.19 -0.12
CA MET A 1 42.01 8.58 -0.01
C MET A 1 42.94 9.46 0.82
N GLU A 2 44.11 9.05 1.12
CA GLU A 2 44.99 9.72 2.08
C GLU A 2 46.29 10.30 1.45
N SER A 3 46.38 10.44 0.12
CA SER A 3 47.59 10.99 -0.54
C SER A 3 47.31 11.75 -1.83
N GLY A 4 47.51 13.06 -1.81
CA GLY A 4 47.75 13.90 -2.98
C GLY A 4 46.57 14.26 -3.88
N LYS A 5 46.81 14.60 -5.15
CA LYS A 5 45.78 14.99 -6.16
C LYS A 5 44.64 13.97 -6.37
N ARG A 6 44.85 12.69 -6.11
CA ARG A 6 43.84 11.64 -6.11
C ARG A 6 42.83 11.81 -4.98
N THR A 7 43.12 12.59 -3.95
CA THR A 7 42.26 12.78 -2.79
C THR A 7 41.05 13.65 -3.11
N ALA A 8 41.21 14.73 -3.88
CA ALA A 8 40.12 15.63 -4.22
C ALA A 8 39.09 14.94 -5.15
N GLU A 9 39.55 14.21 -6.17
CA GLU A 9 38.67 13.42 -7.05
C GLU A 9 37.98 12.28 -6.29
N ALA A 10 38.70 11.60 -5.40
CA ALA A 10 38.15 10.54 -4.56
C ALA A 10 37.17 11.08 -3.52
N LEU A 11 37.42 12.28 -2.98
CA LEU A 11 36.49 12.96 -2.09
C LEU A 11 35.21 13.39 -2.84
N ASP A 12 35.36 13.99 -4.01
CA ASP A 12 34.21 14.33 -4.86
C ASP A 12 33.38 13.09 -5.19
N LEU A 13 34.03 12.00 -5.59
CA LEU A 13 33.35 10.73 -5.83
C LEU A 13 32.61 10.24 -4.58
N LEU A 14 33.25 10.27 -3.40
CA LEU A 14 32.62 9.85 -2.14
C LEU A 14 31.42 10.73 -1.79
N LEU A 15 31.55 12.04 -1.89
CA LEU A 15 30.53 12.99 -1.47
C LEU A 15 29.35 13.03 -2.44
N ASN A 16 29.63 13.07 -3.74
CA ASN A 16 28.65 13.39 -4.76
C ASN A 16 28.17 12.17 -5.58
N ARG A 17 28.92 11.07 -5.62
CA ARG A 17 28.56 9.90 -6.44
C ARG A 17 28.28 8.63 -5.63
N VAL A 18 28.86 8.49 -4.44
CA VAL A 18 28.50 7.38 -3.56
C VAL A 18 27.15 7.65 -2.94
N PRO A 19 26.16 6.76 -3.11
CA PRO A 19 24.83 6.96 -2.56
C PRO A 19 24.87 7.26 -1.06
N SER A 20 24.05 8.21 -0.65
CA SER A 20 23.86 8.54 0.77
C SER A 20 22.70 7.76 1.41
N GLY A 21 22.28 6.68 0.77
CA GLY A 21 21.15 5.89 1.24
C GLY A 21 21.51 4.85 2.30
N THR A 22 20.92 3.69 2.17
CA THR A 22 20.89 2.64 3.22
C THR A 22 21.80 1.46 2.94
N GLY A 23 22.39 1.39 1.76
CA GLY A 23 23.28 0.29 1.36
C GLY A 23 24.67 0.34 2.02
N ASP A 24 25.45 -0.71 1.79
CA ASP A 24 26.82 -0.82 2.34
C ASP A 24 27.75 0.33 1.95
N ALA A 25 27.62 0.86 0.74
CA ALA A 25 28.36 2.04 0.31
C ALA A 25 28.08 3.27 1.19
N ALA A 26 26.81 3.49 1.54
CA ALA A 26 26.41 4.57 2.46
C ALA A 26 26.96 4.33 3.88
N ARG A 27 27.01 3.09 4.35
CA ARG A 27 27.61 2.72 5.64
C ARG A 27 29.09 3.07 5.68
N VAL A 28 29.84 2.68 4.63
CA VAL A 28 31.27 3.00 4.50
C VAL A 28 31.49 4.51 4.45
N LYS A 29 30.64 5.23 3.68
CA LYS A 29 30.67 6.70 3.60
C LYS A 29 30.46 7.34 4.97
N ALA A 30 29.43 6.96 5.71
CA ALA A 30 29.16 7.48 7.05
C ALA A 30 30.31 7.21 8.03
N GLY A 31 30.85 5.99 8.02
CA GLY A 31 31.99 5.61 8.86
C GLY A 31 33.29 6.41 8.53
N PHE A 32 33.52 6.70 7.26
CA PHE A 32 34.68 7.50 6.86
C PHE A 32 34.49 8.98 7.26
N LEU A 33 33.34 9.57 7.01
CA LEU A 33 33.01 10.94 7.44
C LEU A 33 33.10 11.08 8.97
N LYS A 34 32.62 10.09 9.73
CA LYS A 34 32.76 10.06 11.19
C LYS A 34 34.26 10.08 11.62
N ARG A 35 35.11 9.29 10.99
CA ARG A 35 36.55 9.30 11.31
C ARG A 35 37.20 10.66 11.07
N ILE A 36 36.83 11.37 10.01
CA ILE A 36 37.29 12.74 9.74
C ILE A 36 36.77 13.68 10.83
N ALA A 37 35.45 13.60 11.14
CA ALA A 37 34.82 14.44 12.17
C ALA A 37 35.53 14.29 13.54
N CYS A 38 35.92 13.05 13.89
CA CYS A 38 36.63 12.75 15.13
C CYS A 38 38.13 13.06 15.08
N GLY A 39 38.69 13.47 13.95
CA GLY A 39 40.13 13.69 13.77
C GLY A 39 40.93 12.40 13.60
N ASN A 40 40.28 11.24 13.41
CA ASN A 40 40.93 9.93 13.22
C ASN A 40 41.29 9.66 11.74
N ALA A 41 40.98 10.59 10.85
CA ALA A 41 41.39 10.63 9.46
C ALA A 41 41.49 12.09 9.02
N THR A 42 42.46 12.42 8.16
CA THR A 42 42.62 13.76 7.60
C THR A 42 42.51 13.69 6.07
N VAL A 43 41.87 14.68 5.51
CA VAL A 43 41.78 14.88 4.07
C VAL A 43 42.07 16.34 3.76
N ASP A 44 43.03 16.61 2.88
CA ASP A 44 43.42 17.97 2.53
C ASP A 44 42.24 18.79 1.99
N GLY A 45 42.04 19.96 2.56
CA GLY A 45 40.96 20.85 2.17
C GLY A 45 39.56 20.45 2.69
N PHE A 46 39.42 19.40 3.51
CA PHE A 46 38.15 18.94 4.05
C PHE A 46 38.16 18.93 5.59
N SER A 47 37.45 19.85 6.20
CA SER A 47 37.44 20.03 7.65
C SER A 47 36.58 19.02 8.40
N PRO A 48 36.85 18.75 9.70
CA PRO A 48 35.96 17.97 10.57
C PRO A 48 34.53 18.53 10.59
N ALA A 49 34.34 19.83 10.58
CA ALA A 49 33.00 20.45 10.54
C ALA A 49 32.27 20.17 9.22
N ALA A 50 32.97 20.21 8.08
CA ALA A 50 32.41 19.83 6.80
C ALA A 50 31.98 18.35 6.78
N ALA A 51 32.75 17.45 7.42
CA ALA A 51 32.38 16.04 7.52
C ALA A 51 31.08 15.83 8.33
N VAL A 52 30.88 16.59 9.41
CA VAL A 52 29.64 16.58 10.19
C VAL A 52 28.47 17.10 9.37
N GLU A 53 28.69 18.18 8.61
CA GLU A 53 27.65 18.73 7.73
C GLU A 53 27.22 17.71 6.65
N HIS A 54 28.18 17.04 6.02
CA HIS A 54 27.88 15.97 5.06
C HIS A 54 27.19 14.77 5.70
N LEU A 55 27.52 14.38 6.93
CA LEU A 55 26.76 13.40 7.68
C LEU A 55 25.30 13.83 7.88
N GLY A 56 25.08 15.10 8.21
CA GLY A 56 23.73 15.67 8.40
C GLY A 56 22.89 15.70 7.12
N ARG A 57 23.53 15.64 5.96
CA ARG A 57 22.87 15.60 4.63
C ARG A 57 22.69 14.19 4.08
N MET A 58 23.21 13.15 4.75
CA MET A 58 23.00 11.77 4.32
C MET A 58 21.58 11.31 4.61
N LYS A 59 21.06 10.45 3.74
CA LYS A 59 19.78 9.76 3.90
C LYS A 59 20.02 8.36 4.47
N GLY A 60 19.13 7.92 5.37
CA GLY A 60 19.16 6.59 5.93
C GLY A 60 19.78 6.51 7.33
N GLY A 61 19.75 5.30 7.93
CA GLY A 61 20.08 5.11 9.34
C GLY A 61 21.58 5.15 9.68
N TRP A 62 22.50 5.11 8.72
CA TRP A 62 23.94 5.01 8.99
C TRP A 62 24.61 6.29 9.51
N ASN A 63 24.06 7.45 9.14
CA ASN A 63 24.59 8.73 9.58
C ASN A 63 24.13 9.10 11.00
N VAL A 64 22.95 8.64 11.41
CA VAL A 64 22.35 9.05 12.69
C VAL A 64 23.14 8.54 13.90
N PRO A 65 23.50 7.25 14.01
CA PRO A 65 24.38 6.79 15.10
C PRO A 65 25.75 7.47 15.09
N ALA A 66 26.30 7.79 13.91
CA ALA A 66 27.53 8.53 13.80
C ALA A 66 27.41 9.93 14.40
N LEU A 67 26.34 10.67 14.04
CA LEU A 67 26.07 12.03 14.55
C LEU A 67 25.80 12.03 16.07
N ILE A 68 25.03 11.06 16.57
CA ILE A 68 24.76 10.95 18.01
C ILE A 68 26.06 10.75 18.79
N SER A 69 26.96 9.87 18.31
CA SER A 69 28.24 9.68 18.97
C SER A 69 29.16 10.92 18.99
N LEU A 70 28.93 11.89 18.08
CA LEU A 70 29.66 13.15 18.07
C LEU A 70 29.16 14.17 19.12
N LEU A 71 28.01 13.90 19.77
CA LEU A 71 27.51 14.71 20.90
C LEU A 71 28.37 14.54 22.17
N GLU A 72 29.17 13.50 22.23
CA GLU A 72 30.07 13.22 23.37
C GLU A 72 31.40 14.03 23.33
N ASN A 73 31.65 14.73 22.23
CA ASN A 73 32.87 15.51 22.05
C ASN A 73 32.53 16.99 21.81
N ASP A 74 32.91 17.85 22.74
CA ASP A 74 32.60 19.29 22.73
C ASP A 74 33.02 20.01 21.45
N LYS A 75 34.06 19.55 20.75
CA LYS A 75 34.52 20.15 19.49
C LYS A 75 33.56 19.87 18.32
N THR A 76 32.91 18.71 18.31
CA THR A 76 32.03 18.27 17.22
C THR A 76 30.55 18.42 17.57
N ALA A 77 30.22 18.40 18.87
CA ALA A 77 28.85 18.39 19.36
C ALA A 77 27.99 19.56 18.85
N PRO A 78 28.45 20.82 18.80
CA PRO A 78 27.63 21.93 18.28
C PRO A 78 27.23 21.72 16.80
N ALA A 79 28.12 21.16 16.00
CA ALA A 79 27.82 20.85 14.59
C ALA A 79 26.87 19.62 14.49
N ALA A 80 27.07 18.62 15.34
CA ALA A 80 26.20 17.45 15.41
C ALA A 80 24.77 17.83 15.86
N VAL A 81 24.61 18.70 16.85
CA VAL A 81 23.30 19.24 17.25
C VAL A 81 22.63 19.93 16.08
N ARG A 82 23.32 20.83 15.36
CA ARG A 82 22.75 21.49 14.18
C ARG A 82 22.34 20.53 13.08
N ALA A 83 23.12 19.46 12.86
CA ALA A 83 22.80 18.44 11.87
C ALA A 83 21.56 17.62 12.29
N LEU A 84 21.57 17.10 13.53
CA LEU A 84 20.49 16.26 14.07
C LEU A 84 19.18 17.05 14.25
N SER A 85 19.23 18.34 14.60
CA SER A 85 18.03 19.16 14.79
C SER A 85 17.17 19.29 13.51
N ARG A 86 17.75 19.07 12.35
CA ARG A 86 17.05 19.08 11.05
C ARG A 86 16.53 17.72 10.61
N LEU A 87 16.98 16.64 11.23
CA LEU A 87 16.59 15.28 10.89
C LEU A 87 15.37 14.88 11.72
N VAL A 88 14.31 14.44 11.04
CA VAL A 88 13.06 13.99 11.69
C VAL A 88 12.82 12.49 11.50
N LEU A 89 13.43 11.85 10.49
CA LEU A 89 13.31 10.42 10.21
C LEU A 89 14.24 9.58 11.11
N ILE A 90 14.23 9.82 12.42
CA ILE A 90 15.13 9.20 13.40
C ILE A 90 14.37 8.63 14.61
N HIS A 91 13.12 8.28 14.42
CA HIS A 91 12.15 7.99 15.47
C HIS A 91 12.71 7.19 16.67
N GLN A 92 13.38 6.07 16.43
CA GLN A 92 13.91 5.26 17.54
C GLN A 92 15.24 5.75 18.11
N ALA A 93 16.00 6.51 17.34
CA ALA A 93 17.29 7.03 17.77
C ALA A 93 17.16 8.09 18.87
N ILE A 94 15.98 8.66 19.08
CA ILE A 94 15.71 9.58 20.18
C ILE A 94 16.07 8.97 21.55
N ARG A 95 15.92 7.66 21.74
CA ARG A 95 16.30 6.97 22.99
C ARG A 95 17.78 7.05 23.27
N ASN A 96 18.63 6.93 22.24
CA ASN A 96 20.06 7.08 22.40
C ASN A 96 20.45 8.52 22.82
N VAL A 97 19.68 9.52 22.37
CA VAL A 97 19.87 10.90 22.80
C VAL A 97 19.36 11.11 24.23
N ALA A 98 18.26 10.45 24.60
CA ALA A 98 17.75 10.43 25.97
C ALA A 98 18.76 9.82 26.96
N ASP A 99 19.39 8.70 26.61
CA ASP A 99 20.42 8.05 27.41
C ASP A 99 21.60 9.01 27.68
N LEU A 100 22.02 9.78 26.67
CA LEU A 100 23.08 10.79 26.82
C LEU A 100 22.61 11.96 27.71
N TYR A 101 21.33 12.36 27.58
CA TYR A 101 20.74 13.41 28.43
C TYR A 101 20.69 12.96 29.89
N ASP A 102 20.27 11.73 30.17
CA ASP A 102 20.22 11.14 31.51
C ASP A 102 21.63 11.03 32.12
N ALA A 103 22.65 10.81 31.28
CA ALA A 103 24.07 10.84 31.64
C ALA A 103 24.62 12.27 31.86
N GLY A 104 23.79 13.30 31.73
CA GLY A 104 24.17 14.71 31.98
C GLY A 104 24.80 15.42 30.78
N ASN A 105 24.72 14.91 29.56
CA ASN A 105 25.29 15.53 28.37
C ASN A 105 24.51 16.80 27.97
N PRO A 106 25.15 18.03 28.00
CA PRO A 106 24.45 19.27 27.72
C PRO A 106 24.03 19.42 26.24
N HIS A 107 24.72 18.76 25.32
CA HIS A 107 24.43 18.82 23.89
C HIS A 107 23.23 17.95 23.55
N ALA A 108 23.07 16.81 24.24
CA ALA A 108 21.85 16.00 24.13
C ALA A 108 20.64 16.77 24.64
N LYS A 109 20.75 17.49 25.76
CA LYS A 109 19.70 18.39 26.25
C LYS A 109 19.35 19.47 25.23
N ALA A 110 20.33 20.16 24.66
CA ALA A 110 20.09 21.18 23.64
C ALA A 110 19.38 20.62 22.39
N LEU A 111 19.74 19.41 21.98
CA LEU A 111 19.09 18.73 20.85
C LEU A 111 17.63 18.37 21.17
N LEU A 112 17.36 17.78 22.34
CA LEU A 112 16.00 17.49 22.79
C LEU A 112 15.14 18.75 22.85
N GLN A 113 15.69 19.84 23.37
CA GLN A 113 14.98 21.13 23.39
C GLN A 113 14.70 21.67 21.98
N SER A 114 15.61 21.49 21.03
CA SER A 114 15.39 21.87 19.63
C SER A 114 14.26 21.06 19.00
N TRP A 115 14.23 19.75 19.23
CA TRP A 115 13.14 18.89 18.74
C TRP A 115 11.81 19.21 19.41
N ALA A 116 11.80 19.46 20.74
CA ALA A 116 10.58 19.79 21.48
C ALA A 116 9.96 21.12 21.02
N ARG A 117 10.77 22.09 20.60
CA ARG A 117 10.30 23.35 19.98
C ARG A 117 9.92 23.21 18.50
N ALA A 118 10.10 22.04 17.91
CA ALA A 118 9.92 21.80 16.47
C ALA A 118 10.77 22.73 15.58
N ASP A 119 12.04 22.97 15.95
CA ASP A 119 12.95 23.81 15.16
C ASP A 119 13.14 23.25 13.73
N TRP A 120 13.01 21.93 13.56
CA TRP A 120 13.00 21.23 12.26
C TRP A 120 11.92 21.77 11.31
N PHE A 121 10.78 22.20 11.84
CA PHE A 121 9.67 22.75 11.06
C PHE A 121 9.82 24.27 10.88
N SER A 122 10.16 24.97 11.96
CA SER A 122 10.30 26.44 11.97
C SER A 122 11.42 26.95 11.07
N ALA A 123 12.49 26.16 10.92
CA ALA A 123 13.62 26.50 10.04
C ALA A 123 13.27 26.43 8.54
N ARG A 124 12.15 25.79 8.18
CA ARG A 124 11.71 25.69 6.79
C ARG A 124 10.84 26.88 6.39
N LYS A 125 11.05 27.39 5.19
CA LYS A 125 10.20 28.47 4.66
C LYS A 125 8.77 27.94 4.46
N PRO A 126 7.75 28.75 4.78
CA PRO A 126 6.39 28.45 4.34
C PRO A 126 6.32 28.30 2.82
N PRO A 127 5.43 27.44 2.30
CA PRO A 127 5.21 27.36 0.87
C PRO A 127 4.72 28.69 0.32
N GLU A 128 5.14 29.03 -0.90
CA GLU A 128 4.61 30.22 -1.59
C GLU A 128 3.10 30.08 -1.79
N ASN A 129 2.39 31.20 -1.78
CA ASN A 129 0.94 31.17 -1.95
C ASN A 129 0.51 30.81 -3.37
N GLU A 130 1.35 31.10 -4.35
CA GLU A 130 1.11 30.79 -5.75
C GLU A 130 2.37 30.21 -6.43
N THR A 131 2.17 29.44 -7.47
CA THR A 131 3.27 28.87 -8.25
C THR A 131 2.96 29.06 -9.75
N ARG A 132 3.91 29.65 -10.48
CA ARG A 132 3.86 29.76 -11.95
C ARG A 132 4.35 28.44 -12.56
N LEU A 133 3.59 27.87 -13.48
CA LEU A 133 3.78 26.54 -14.01
C LEU A 133 3.53 26.52 -15.52
N VAL A 134 4.25 25.66 -16.25
CA VAL A 134 3.88 25.27 -17.61
C VAL A 134 3.19 23.90 -17.59
N VAL A 135 2.05 23.80 -18.22
CA VAL A 135 1.24 22.56 -18.23
C VAL A 135 1.79 21.55 -19.23
N PHE A 136 1.95 20.32 -18.80
CA PHE A 136 2.11 19.14 -19.66
C PHE A 136 0.89 18.25 -19.49
N LYS A 137 0.02 18.20 -20.49
CA LYS A 137 -1.22 17.44 -20.46
C LYS A 137 -1.06 16.10 -21.15
N ILE A 138 -1.41 15.02 -20.42
CA ILE A 138 -1.57 13.69 -21.00
C ILE A 138 -2.87 13.68 -21.80
N PRO A 139 -2.87 13.16 -23.04
CA PRO A 139 -4.09 13.02 -23.85
C PRO A 139 -5.22 12.31 -23.11
N ASP A 140 -6.47 12.75 -23.30
CA ASP A 140 -7.64 12.29 -22.52
C ASP A 140 -8.02 10.83 -22.81
N ASP A 141 -7.59 10.27 -23.92
CA ASP A 141 -7.73 8.86 -24.29
C ASP A 141 -6.69 7.95 -23.60
N ILE A 142 -5.67 8.55 -22.96
CA ILE A 142 -4.64 7.86 -22.21
C ILE A 142 -4.97 7.92 -20.70
N GLU A 143 -5.09 6.77 -20.07
CA GLU A 143 -5.14 6.69 -18.62
C GLU A 143 -3.71 6.76 -18.06
N ALA A 144 -3.40 7.85 -17.34
CA ALA A 144 -2.12 8.01 -16.63
C ALA A 144 -2.09 7.12 -15.37
N SER A 145 -2.30 5.81 -15.56
CA SER A 145 -2.20 4.83 -14.48
C SER A 145 -0.81 4.80 -13.87
N THR A 146 -0.65 4.25 -12.68
CA THR A 146 0.68 4.13 -12.07
C THR A 146 1.62 3.22 -12.87
N ASP A 147 1.08 2.30 -13.68
CA ASP A 147 1.88 1.48 -14.59
C ASP A 147 2.28 2.26 -15.86
N PHE A 148 1.49 3.24 -16.29
CA PHE A 148 1.87 4.20 -17.32
C PHE A 148 2.98 5.14 -16.83
N LEU A 149 2.88 5.63 -15.59
CA LEU A 149 3.87 6.52 -14.98
C LEU A 149 5.16 5.78 -14.58
N SER A 150 5.12 4.46 -14.40
CA SER A 150 6.24 3.61 -13.99
C SER A 150 6.12 2.26 -14.65
N HIS A 151 6.69 2.16 -15.87
CA HIS A 151 6.55 0.99 -16.73
C HIS A 151 6.97 -0.30 -16.01
N SER A 152 6.14 -1.34 -16.09
CA SER A 152 6.36 -2.64 -15.43
C SER A 152 7.66 -3.34 -15.86
N LYS A 153 8.12 -3.15 -17.09
CA LYS A 153 9.42 -3.67 -17.58
C LYS A 153 10.61 -3.14 -16.77
N GLY A 154 10.48 -1.94 -16.18
CA GLY A 154 11.47 -1.37 -15.26
C GLY A 154 11.27 -1.76 -13.80
N GLY A 155 10.41 -2.72 -13.48
CA GLY A 155 10.04 -3.05 -12.09
C GLY A 155 11.21 -3.39 -11.17
N HIS A 156 12.25 -4.01 -11.70
CA HIS A 156 13.47 -4.36 -10.97
C HIS A 156 14.38 -3.16 -10.65
N THR A 157 14.16 -2.01 -11.27
CA THR A 157 14.96 -0.78 -11.06
C THR A 157 14.28 0.21 -10.10
N ARG A 158 13.10 -0.11 -9.57
CA ARG A 158 12.28 0.82 -8.76
C ARG A 158 12.97 1.38 -7.53
N THR A 159 13.96 0.68 -7.02
CA THR A 159 14.76 1.13 -5.87
C THR A 159 15.86 2.12 -6.27
N ASP A 160 16.22 2.17 -7.54
CA ASP A 160 17.17 3.13 -8.13
C ASP A 160 16.38 4.20 -8.89
N VAL A 161 15.93 5.24 -8.19
CA VAL A 161 15.05 6.28 -8.74
C VAL A 161 15.64 6.96 -9.98
N PRO A 162 16.94 7.36 -10.03
CA PRO A 162 17.55 7.95 -11.22
C PRO A 162 17.51 7.04 -12.44
N PHE A 163 17.77 5.74 -12.24
CA PHE A 163 17.72 4.77 -13.31
C PHE A 163 16.27 4.43 -13.70
N HIS A 164 15.39 4.28 -12.71
CA HIS A 164 13.98 4.00 -12.92
C HIS A 164 13.26 5.17 -13.62
N GLY A 165 13.65 6.40 -13.35
CA GLY A 165 13.11 7.62 -13.97
C GLY A 165 13.24 7.65 -15.49
N LYS A 166 14.17 6.86 -16.07
CA LYS A 166 14.28 6.67 -17.52
C LYS A 166 13.11 5.85 -18.10
N HIS A 167 12.37 5.14 -17.26
CA HIS A 167 11.17 4.39 -17.60
C HIS A 167 9.89 5.16 -17.24
N TYR A 168 9.97 6.48 -17.19
CA TYR A 168 8.83 7.36 -17.02
C TYR A 168 8.00 7.35 -18.30
N PHE A 169 6.70 7.17 -18.15
CA PHE A 169 5.73 6.86 -19.20
C PHE A 169 5.95 5.50 -19.91
N MET A 170 4.85 4.92 -20.39
CA MET A 170 4.90 3.66 -21.13
C MET A 170 5.50 3.83 -22.54
N ASN A 171 5.42 5.03 -23.12
CA ASN A 171 5.97 5.29 -24.44
C ASN A 171 7.07 6.37 -24.39
N ALA A 172 8.06 6.20 -25.23
CA ALA A 172 9.19 7.12 -25.33
C ALA A 172 8.79 8.48 -25.93
N GLU A 173 7.72 8.53 -26.70
CA GLU A 173 7.24 9.75 -27.36
C GLU A 173 6.75 10.76 -26.33
N THR A 174 5.91 10.33 -25.38
CA THR A 174 5.43 11.19 -24.29
C THR A 174 6.58 11.74 -23.44
N LEU A 175 7.61 10.93 -23.19
CA LEU A 175 8.81 11.42 -22.48
C LEU A 175 9.61 12.41 -23.31
N ALA A 176 9.73 12.20 -24.62
CA ALA A 176 10.39 13.13 -25.52
C ALA A 176 9.65 14.47 -25.60
N GLU A 177 8.32 14.47 -25.66
CA GLU A 177 7.48 15.67 -25.63
C GLU A 177 7.64 16.45 -24.32
N LEU A 178 7.63 15.76 -23.17
CA LEU A 178 7.91 16.40 -21.88
C LEU A 178 9.30 17.06 -21.86
N ASN A 179 10.32 16.38 -22.37
CA ASN A 179 11.68 16.93 -22.41
C ASN A 179 11.79 18.12 -23.37
N ALA A 180 11.09 18.10 -24.50
CA ALA A 180 11.01 19.23 -25.42
C ALA A 180 10.32 20.44 -24.75
N LEU A 181 9.23 20.21 -24.03
CA LEU A 181 8.54 21.27 -23.25
C LEU A 181 9.48 21.88 -22.22
N LYS A 182 10.18 21.06 -21.44
CA LYS A 182 11.16 21.54 -20.44
C LYS A 182 12.28 22.36 -21.06
N SER A 183 12.75 21.95 -22.24
CA SER A 183 13.77 22.70 -22.98
C SER A 183 13.26 24.04 -23.50
N ARG A 184 11.98 24.12 -23.85
CA ARG A 184 11.32 25.38 -24.28
C ARG A 184 11.09 26.34 -23.13
N PHE A 185 10.86 25.83 -21.91
CA PHE A 185 10.55 26.63 -20.72
C PHE A 185 11.50 26.25 -19.55
N PRO A 186 12.79 26.51 -19.66
CA PRO A 186 13.79 26.02 -18.69
C PRO A 186 13.61 26.59 -17.28
N ASP A 187 13.05 27.81 -17.16
CA ASP A 187 12.87 28.52 -15.89
C ASP A 187 11.46 28.38 -15.31
N ILE A 188 10.56 27.66 -15.98
CA ILE A 188 9.18 27.49 -15.50
C ILE A 188 8.97 26.00 -15.16
N PRO A 189 8.63 25.69 -13.89
CA PRO A 189 8.34 24.33 -13.48
C PRO A 189 7.15 23.75 -14.25
N VAL A 190 7.19 22.43 -14.47
CA VAL A 190 6.12 21.72 -15.17
C VAL A 190 5.05 21.25 -14.19
N ALA A 191 3.79 21.47 -14.52
CA ALA A 191 2.64 20.78 -13.92
C ALA A 191 2.18 19.65 -14.85
N LEU A 192 2.04 18.43 -14.32
CA LEU A 192 1.42 17.30 -15.03
C LEU A 192 -0.11 17.42 -14.94
N ALA A 193 -0.80 17.46 -16.07
CA ALA A 193 -2.26 17.42 -16.12
C ALA A 193 -2.74 16.11 -16.76
N ALA A 194 -3.71 15.45 -16.15
CA ALA A 194 -4.30 14.23 -16.69
C ALA A 194 -5.73 14.03 -16.19
N ASP A 195 -6.63 13.64 -17.09
CA ASP A 195 -8.04 13.39 -16.76
C ASP A 195 -8.21 12.19 -15.83
N LYS A 196 -7.41 11.13 -16.05
CA LYS A 196 -7.40 9.91 -15.23
C LYS A 196 -5.98 9.62 -14.79
N ILE A 197 -5.73 9.68 -13.48
CA ILE A 197 -4.37 9.50 -12.97
C ILE A 197 -4.31 8.67 -11.68
N GLY A 198 -3.22 7.90 -11.54
CA GLY A 198 -2.87 7.24 -10.29
C GLY A 198 -3.64 5.98 -9.97
N THR A 199 -4.40 5.45 -10.91
CA THR A 199 -5.01 4.12 -10.83
C THR A 199 -3.93 3.02 -10.85
N SER A 200 -4.29 1.74 -10.57
CA SER A 200 -3.35 0.63 -10.53
C SER A 200 -2.47 0.57 -9.27
N SER A 201 -1.44 -0.27 -9.21
CA SER A 201 -0.76 -0.65 -7.95
C SER A 201 0.66 -0.09 -7.76
N SER A 202 1.32 0.40 -8.81
CA SER A 202 2.72 0.86 -8.76
C SER A 202 2.90 2.30 -8.24
N ARG A 203 2.17 2.69 -7.20
CA ARG A 203 1.94 4.08 -6.76
C ARG A 203 3.22 4.81 -6.36
N LYS A 204 4.04 4.22 -5.48
CA LYS A 204 5.28 4.86 -5.01
C LYS A 204 6.27 5.04 -6.15
N SER A 205 6.47 4.03 -7.00
CA SER A 205 7.38 4.14 -8.15
C SER A 205 6.86 5.11 -9.21
N GLY A 206 5.54 5.14 -9.44
CA GLY A 206 4.92 6.16 -10.29
C GLY A 206 5.20 7.57 -9.78
N MET A 207 5.00 7.81 -8.48
CA MET A 207 5.25 9.12 -7.86
C MET A 207 6.75 9.48 -7.84
N ASN A 208 7.64 8.52 -7.57
CA ASN A 208 9.08 8.72 -7.68
C ASN A 208 9.49 9.20 -9.08
N ASN A 209 8.90 8.60 -10.14
CA ASN A 209 9.16 9.00 -11.51
C ASN A 209 8.62 10.40 -11.83
N VAL A 210 7.43 10.73 -11.32
CA VAL A 210 6.87 12.09 -11.45
C VAL A 210 7.80 13.11 -10.81
N GLU A 211 8.17 12.93 -9.54
CA GLU A 211 9.09 13.85 -8.85
C GLU A 211 10.45 13.96 -9.51
N TRP A 212 11.02 12.83 -9.96
CA TRP A 212 12.30 12.82 -10.63
C TRP A 212 12.30 13.66 -11.90
N ASN A 213 11.22 13.59 -12.68
CA ASN A 213 11.16 14.23 -13.99
C ASN A 213 10.65 15.68 -13.96
N ILE A 214 9.72 16.02 -13.04
CA ILE A 214 9.07 17.34 -13.00
C ILE A 214 9.07 18.00 -11.61
N GLY A 215 9.73 17.44 -10.63
CA GLY A 215 9.84 18.06 -9.29
C GLY A 215 10.46 19.45 -9.36
N ILE A 216 9.98 20.37 -8.53
CA ILE A 216 10.32 21.80 -8.56
C ILE A 216 11.54 22.11 -7.70
N GLU A 217 11.67 21.44 -6.55
CA GLU A 217 12.70 21.73 -5.56
C GLU A 217 13.75 20.63 -5.53
N ASN A 218 15.00 21.02 -5.32
CA ASN A 218 16.04 20.10 -4.90
C ASN A 218 15.91 19.88 -3.39
N ASP A 219 16.09 18.63 -2.94
CA ASP A 219 16.09 18.34 -1.52
C ASP A 219 17.46 18.68 -0.91
N ASP A 220 17.62 19.94 -0.50
CA ASP A 220 18.85 20.43 0.12
C ASP A 220 19.14 19.81 1.49
N THR A 221 18.13 19.17 2.11
CA THR A 221 18.28 18.55 3.43
C THR A 221 18.87 17.14 3.35
N LEU A 222 18.72 16.50 2.20
CA LEU A 222 19.14 15.12 1.97
C LEU A 222 20.08 15.07 0.78
N PHE A 223 21.28 15.52 0.89
CA PHE A 223 22.25 15.61 -0.20
C PHE A 223 22.12 14.48 -1.26
N GLN A 224 21.14 14.64 -2.14
CA GLN A 224 20.99 13.98 -3.41
C GLN A 224 20.80 15.10 -4.44
N PRO A 225 21.86 15.62 -5.04
CA PRO A 225 21.81 16.80 -5.90
C PRO A 225 20.86 16.66 -7.08
N ASP A 226 20.50 15.43 -7.42
CA ASP A 226 19.60 15.11 -8.52
C ASP A 226 18.19 14.73 -8.06
N LYS A 227 17.92 14.66 -6.75
CA LYS A 227 16.58 14.36 -6.25
C LYS A 227 15.74 15.62 -6.23
N LYS A 228 14.68 15.60 -7.00
CA LYS A 228 13.66 16.65 -7.00
C LYS A 228 12.48 16.23 -6.11
N THR A 229 11.88 17.20 -5.49
CA THR A 229 10.67 17.06 -4.68
C THR A 229 9.60 18.02 -5.17
N ARG A 230 8.42 17.94 -4.64
CA ARG A 230 7.30 18.84 -4.90
C ARG A 230 6.93 18.94 -6.37
N ALA A 231 6.46 17.83 -6.94
CA ALA A 231 5.78 17.87 -8.23
C ALA A 231 4.38 18.47 -8.08
N VAL A 232 3.87 19.09 -9.14
CA VAL A 232 2.48 19.57 -9.20
C VAL A 232 1.71 18.76 -10.21
N ILE A 233 0.54 18.27 -9.78
CA ILE A 233 -0.34 17.43 -10.59
C ILE A 233 -1.76 18.00 -10.57
N PHE A 234 -2.31 18.27 -11.75
CA PHE A 234 -3.71 18.59 -11.98
C PHE A 234 -4.45 17.33 -12.42
N ALA A 235 -5.31 16.80 -11.57
CA ALA A 235 -6.07 15.58 -11.82
C ALA A 235 -7.50 15.93 -12.22
N GLY A 236 -8.01 15.29 -13.27
CA GLY A 236 -9.37 15.48 -13.76
C GLY A 236 -10.38 14.54 -13.08
N ARG A 237 -11.16 13.84 -13.88
CA ARG A 237 -12.30 13.02 -13.43
C ARG A 237 -11.93 11.87 -12.53
N VAL A 238 -10.79 11.20 -12.77
CA VAL A 238 -10.35 10.05 -11.98
C VAL A 238 -9.01 10.29 -11.32
N LEU A 239 -8.98 10.24 -10.00
CA LEU A 239 -7.76 10.32 -9.19
C LEU A 239 -7.69 9.13 -8.25
N GLY A 240 -6.66 8.29 -8.39
CA GLY A 240 -6.42 7.16 -7.50
C GLY A 240 -6.14 7.62 -6.05
N PRO A 241 -6.99 7.27 -5.06
CA PRO A 241 -6.88 7.86 -3.71
C PRO A 241 -5.56 7.54 -3.02
N ILE A 242 -5.02 6.32 -3.22
CA ILE A 242 -3.75 5.93 -2.62
C ILE A 242 -2.57 6.63 -3.33
N PHE A 243 -2.69 6.93 -4.62
CA PHE A 243 -1.69 7.72 -5.35
C PHE A 243 -1.67 9.16 -4.84
N ALA A 244 -2.86 9.76 -4.64
CA ALA A 244 -2.99 11.09 -4.06
C ALA A 244 -2.35 11.18 -2.66
N LYS A 245 -2.63 10.19 -1.78
CA LYS A 245 -1.97 10.12 -0.47
C LYS A 245 -0.46 9.94 -0.58
N THR A 246 0.00 9.11 -1.51
CA THR A 246 1.45 8.94 -1.75
C THR A 246 2.11 10.24 -2.20
N ALA A 247 1.47 11.01 -3.09
CA ALA A 247 1.97 12.33 -3.51
C ALA A 247 2.08 13.29 -2.30
N GLN A 248 1.06 13.35 -1.46
CA GLN A 248 1.05 14.15 -0.25
C GLN A 248 2.11 13.71 0.76
N ASP A 249 2.29 12.39 0.96
CA ASP A 249 3.31 11.82 1.83
C ASP A 249 4.73 12.21 1.39
N MET A 250 4.94 12.38 0.08
CA MET A 250 6.22 12.76 -0.53
C MET A 250 6.41 14.28 -0.67
N GLY A 251 5.42 15.09 -0.33
CA GLY A 251 5.48 16.56 -0.40
C GLY A 251 5.11 17.14 -1.76
N SER A 252 4.53 16.35 -2.65
CA SER A 252 3.99 16.81 -3.93
C SER A 252 2.57 17.31 -3.80
N ILE A 253 2.17 18.21 -4.69
CA ILE A 253 0.83 18.80 -4.73
C ILE A 253 0.02 18.06 -5.80
N ILE A 254 -1.12 17.53 -5.41
CA ILE A 254 -2.09 16.96 -6.33
C ILE A 254 -3.47 17.49 -6.01
N VAL A 255 -4.11 18.12 -7.00
CA VAL A 255 -5.42 18.73 -6.85
C VAL A 255 -6.37 18.29 -7.97
N ARG A 256 -7.64 18.12 -7.63
CA ARG A 256 -8.69 17.89 -8.63
C ARG A 256 -9.14 19.20 -9.25
N THR A 257 -9.15 19.27 -10.58
CA THR A 257 -9.58 20.44 -11.34
C THR A 257 -10.14 20.01 -12.69
N ASP A 258 -10.81 20.91 -13.39
CA ASP A 258 -11.16 20.67 -14.78
C ASP A 258 -9.90 20.73 -15.66
N THR A 259 -9.48 19.55 -16.14
CA THR A 259 -8.32 19.44 -17.02
C THR A 259 -8.65 19.62 -18.50
N ASP A 260 -9.92 19.65 -18.89
CA ASP A 260 -10.34 19.79 -20.30
C ASP A 260 -9.99 21.19 -20.85
N VAL A 261 -9.92 22.19 -19.97
CA VAL A 261 -9.55 23.56 -20.30
C VAL A 261 -8.03 23.79 -20.38
N LEU A 262 -7.21 22.83 -19.99
CA LEU A 262 -5.75 22.93 -19.96
C LEU A 262 -5.12 22.26 -21.18
N LYS A 263 -4.05 22.86 -21.73
CA LYS A 263 -3.31 22.33 -22.87
C LYS A 263 -1.81 22.30 -22.59
N THR A 264 -1.09 21.37 -23.23
CA THR A 264 0.36 21.35 -23.16
C THR A 264 0.95 22.65 -23.68
N GLY A 265 1.79 23.29 -22.87
CA GLY A 265 2.42 24.58 -23.17
C GLY A 265 1.70 25.80 -22.59
N ASP A 266 0.51 25.63 -22.01
CA ASP A 266 -0.14 26.72 -21.29
C ASP A 266 0.68 27.12 -20.07
N ILE A 267 0.86 28.45 -19.90
CA ILE A 267 1.48 28.99 -18.70
C ILE A 267 0.37 29.42 -17.75
N VAL A 268 0.39 28.88 -16.54
CA VAL A 268 -0.65 29.11 -15.52
C VAL A 268 -0.03 29.48 -14.18
N ARG A 269 -0.80 30.16 -13.34
CA ARG A 269 -0.49 30.36 -11.92
C ARG A 269 -1.52 29.62 -11.06
N ALA A 270 -1.07 28.67 -10.26
CA ALA A 270 -1.91 27.99 -9.28
C ALA A 270 -1.83 28.72 -7.94
N VAL A 271 -2.97 29.17 -7.42
CA VAL A 271 -3.08 29.90 -6.13
C VAL A 271 -3.62 28.92 -5.08
N TRP A 272 -2.76 28.47 -4.20
CA TRP A 272 -3.05 27.32 -3.33
C TRP A 272 -4.11 27.59 -2.27
N ARG A 273 -4.17 28.82 -1.74
CA ARG A 273 -5.10 29.20 -0.66
C ARG A 273 -6.51 29.53 -1.15
N THR A 274 -6.67 29.98 -2.41
CA THR A 274 -7.97 30.28 -3.00
C THR A 274 -8.48 29.15 -3.88
N GLY A 275 -7.60 28.28 -4.36
CA GLY A 275 -7.94 27.18 -5.24
C GLY A 275 -8.19 27.60 -6.68
N GLU A 276 -7.49 28.62 -7.15
CA GLU A 276 -7.64 29.18 -8.49
C GLU A 276 -6.45 28.82 -9.39
N ILE A 277 -6.72 28.54 -10.65
CA ILE A 277 -5.75 28.43 -11.71
C ILE A 277 -5.97 29.60 -12.67
N LEU A 278 -4.99 30.49 -12.78
CA LEU A 278 -5.04 31.72 -13.56
C LEU A 278 -4.16 31.56 -14.81
N ASN A 279 -4.57 32.11 -15.93
CA ASN A 279 -3.69 32.30 -17.10
C ASN A 279 -2.73 33.49 -16.91
N ASP A 280 -1.84 33.73 -17.90
CA ASP A 280 -0.89 34.85 -17.83
C ASP A 280 -1.59 36.23 -17.83
N ALA A 281 -2.84 36.32 -18.29
CA ALA A 281 -3.63 37.57 -18.24
C ALA A 281 -4.28 37.78 -16.85
N GLY A 282 -4.21 36.81 -15.94
CA GLY A 282 -4.81 36.83 -14.60
C GLY A 282 -6.27 36.42 -14.58
N GLU A 283 -6.78 35.80 -15.64
CA GLU A 283 -8.13 35.28 -15.68
C GLU A 283 -8.19 33.85 -15.13
N ILE A 284 -9.25 33.53 -14.39
CA ILE A 284 -9.47 32.18 -13.84
C ILE A 284 -9.84 31.24 -15.00
N VAL A 285 -9.00 30.25 -15.24
CA VAL A 285 -9.23 29.22 -16.28
C VAL A 285 -9.79 27.95 -15.68
N SER A 286 -9.48 27.65 -14.40
CA SER A 286 -10.05 26.51 -13.66
C SER A 286 -9.93 26.75 -12.16
N THR A 287 -10.60 25.89 -11.36
CA THR A 287 -10.58 25.96 -9.90
C THR A 287 -10.37 24.56 -9.30
N PHE A 288 -9.86 24.53 -8.07
CA PHE A 288 -9.72 23.32 -7.26
C PHE A 288 -10.06 23.60 -5.80
N LYS A 289 -10.24 22.56 -5.00
CA LYS A 289 -10.45 22.73 -3.55
C LYS A 289 -9.20 23.37 -2.92
N PRO A 290 -9.31 24.54 -2.29
CA PRO A 290 -8.18 25.20 -1.63
C PRO A 290 -7.43 24.28 -0.68
N LEU A 291 -6.11 24.41 -0.61
CA LEU A 291 -5.32 23.69 0.38
C LEU A 291 -5.60 24.24 1.78
N ASN A 292 -5.89 23.35 2.71
CA ASN A 292 -6.11 23.73 4.11
C ASN A 292 -4.77 23.96 4.84
N ALA A 293 -4.83 24.45 6.08
CA ALA A 293 -3.65 24.76 6.88
C ALA A 293 -2.74 23.54 7.08
N ARG A 294 -3.34 22.35 7.30
CA ARG A 294 -2.61 21.10 7.48
C ARG A 294 -1.87 20.66 6.20
N GLU A 295 -2.48 20.80 5.04
CA GLU A 295 -1.84 20.48 3.77
C GLU A 295 -0.68 21.42 3.46
N LEU A 296 -0.81 22.71 3.84
CA LEU A 296 0.29 23.67 3.75
C LEU A 296 1.42 23.35 4.73
N ASP A 297 1.11 22.86 5.93
CA ASP A 297 2.11 22.37 6.89
C ASP A 297 2.84 21.13 6.38
N TYR A 298 2.14 20.22 5.71
CA TYR A 298 2.78 19.07 5.02
C TYR A 298 3.79 19.56 3.97
N LEU A 299 3.40 20.52 3.13
CA LEU A 299 4.31 21.09 2.13
C LEU A 299 5.52 21.77 2.79
N ARG A 300 5.30 22.51 3.88
CA ARG A 300 6.38 23.14 4.64
C ARG A 300 7.33 22.12 5.24
N ALA A 301 6.81 21.02 5.76
CA ALA A 301 7.60 19.94 6.35
C ALA A 301 8.42 19.14 5.31
N GLY A 302 8.06 19.23 4.01
CA GLY A 302 8.64 18.42 2.95
C GLY A 302 7.89 17.11 2.72
N GLY A 303 6.62 17.05 3.12
CA GLY A 303 5.69 15.94 2.95
C GLY A 303 4.99 15.54 4.25
N ALA A 304 3.84 14.89 4.10
CA ALA A 304 3.03 14.47 5.24
C ALA A 304 3.78 13.46 6.12
N THR A 305 4.57 12.54 5.54
CA THR A 305 5.42 11.62 6.32
C THR A 305 6.42 12.38 7.19
N MET A 306 7.12 13.37 6.62
CA MET A 306 8.07 14.18 7.36
C MET A 306 7.38 14.96 8.50
N PHE A 307 6.20 15.48 8.23
CA PHE A 307 5.41 16.20 9.22
C PHE A 307 4.99 15.31 10.39
N ARG A 308 4.43 14.12 10.10
CA ARG A 308 4.00 13.16 11.13
C ARG A 308 5.17 12.67 11.99
N MET A 309 6.27 12.29 11.34
CA MET A 309 7.48 11.84 12.06
C MET A 309 8.04 12.96 12.92
N GLY A 310 8.07 14.18 12.41
CA GLY A 310 8.50 15.36 13.17
C GLY A 310 7.61 15.66 14.38
N ARG A 311 6.29 15.51 14.24
CA ARG A 311 5.36 15.64 15.38
C ARG A 311 5.61 14.61 16.48
N ILE A 312 5.80 13.34 16.10
CA ILE A 312 6.11 12.27 17.06
C ILE A 312 7.44 12.57 17.74
N LEU A 313 8.45 12.99 17.00
CA LEU A 313 9.75 13.39 17.55
C LEU A 313 9.62 14.55 18.54
N THR A 314 8.83 15.58 18.18
CA THR A 314 8.55 16.75 19.03
C THR A 314 7.87 16.35 20.33
N ALA A 315 6.83 15.52 20.26
CA ALA A 315 6.10 15.06 21.44
C ALA A 315 7.00 14.22 22.37
N ASN A 316 7.75 13.27 21.80
CA ASN A 316 8.67 12.43 22.58
C ASN A 316 9.80 13.24 23.23
N ALA A 317 10.33 14.25 22.54
CA ALA A 317 11.37 15.10 23.11
C ALA A 317 10.85 15.96 24.27
N ALA A 318 9.62 16.48 24.15
CA ALA A 318 8.97 17.22 25.23
C ALA A 318 8.69 16.32 26.45
N GLU A 319 8.24 15.09 26.24
CA GLU A 319 8.02 14.09 27.29
C GLU A 319 9.32 13.74 28.03
N ILE A 320 10.40 13.46 27.29
CA ILE A 320 11.74 13.17 27.90
C ILE A 320 12.23 14.34 28.76
N LEU A 321 12.02 15.57 28.31
CA LEU A 321 12.40 16.76 29.08
C LEU A 321 11.46 17.05 30.27
N GLY A 322 10.26 16.50 30.28
CA GLY A 322 9.21 16.87 31.22
C GLY A 322 8.73 18.33 31.05
N GLU A 323 8.88 18.89 29.86
CA GLU A 323 8.57 20.29 29.55
C GLU A 323 7.43 20.36 28.53
N SER A 324 6.56 21.37 28.64
CA SER A 324 5.49 21.63 27.68
C SER A 324 5.92 22.72 26.70
N PHE A 325 5.82 22.42 25.41
CA PHE A 325 6.11 23.36 24.32
C PHE A 325 4.87 23.48 23.43
N LYS A 326 4.57 24.71 22.99
CA LYS A 326 3.56 24.94 21.97
C LYS A 326 4.21 24.78 20.59
N PRO A 327 3.78 23.78 19.80
CA PRO A 327 4.34 23.60 18.47
C PRO A 327 3.92 24.74 17.53
N PRO A 328 4.74 25.04 16.50
CA PRO A 328 4.49 26.11 15.53
C PRO A 328 3.57 25.72 14.38
N TYR A 329 2.95 24.56 14.44
CA TYR A 329 1.99 24.03 13.47
C TYR A 329 0.61 23.83 14.11
N ASP A 330 -0.41 23.71 13.27
CA ASP A 330 -1.78 23.52 13.74
C ASP A 330 -1.96 22.13 14.37
N GLU A 331 -2.29 22.10 15.65
CA GLU A 331 -2.76 20.87 16.30
C GLU A 331 -4.27 20.81 16.13
N GLU A 332 -4.70 19.87 15.29
CA GLU A 332 -6.12 19.56 15.18
C GLU A 332 -6.64 19.13 16.56
N GLN A 333 -7.39 20.00 17.19
CA GLN A 333 -8.12 19.64 18.41
C GLN A 333 -9.23 18.67 18.00
N THR A 334 -9.05 17.43 18.36
CA THR A 334 -10.12 16.43 18.22
C THR A 334 -11.22 16.77 19.23
N PRO A 335 -12.41 17.20 18.80
CA PRO A 335 -13.49 17.48 19.75
C PRO A 335 -13.84 16.20 20.51
N ASP A 336 -13.85 16.26 21.84
CA ASP A 336 -14.29 15.15 22.70
C ASP A 336 -15.85 15.09 22.72
N VAL A 337 -16.41 14.93 21.51
CA VAL A 337 -17.87 14.85 21.34
C VAL A 337 -18.24 13.39 21.19
N VAL A 338 -19.02 12.89 22.13
CA VAL A 338 -19.62 11.55 22.03
C VAL A 338 -20.75 11.59 21.01
N ARG A 339 -20.64 10.76 19.97
CA ARG A 339 -21.66 10.60 18.91
C ARG A 339 -21.89 9.12 18.61
N PRO A 340 -23.08 8.74 18.12
CA PRO A 340 -23.30 7.39 17.62
C PRO A 340 -22.29 7.06 16.49
N MET A 341 -21.68 5.90 16.57
CA MET A 341 -20.65 5.45 15.63
C MET A 341 -21.08 4.20 14.87
N THR A 342 -20.61 4.09 13.62
CA THR A 342 -20.67 2.83 12.88
C THR A 342 -19.67 1.82 13.51
N ALA A 343 -19.77 0.55 13.13
CA ALA A 343 -18.86 -0.47 13.66
C ALA A 343 -17.40 -0.17 13.30
N ALA A 344 -17.12 0.21 12.05
CA ALA A 344 -15.78 0.57 11.62
C ALA A 344 -15.24 1.83 12.33
N GLN A 345 -16.10 2.83 12.59
CA GLN A 345 -15.72 4.01 13.36
C GLN A 345 -15.32 3.67 14.79
N LYS A 346 -16.00 2.70 15.44
CA LYS A 346 -15.62 2.22 16.78
C LYS A 346 -14.24 1.59 16.81
N VAL A 347 -13.90 0.77 15.81
CA VAL A 347 -12.54 0.20 15.68
C VAL A 347 -11.49 1.30 15.54
N ILE A 348 -11.77 2.34 14.76
CA ILE A 348 -10.86 3.49 14.61
C ILE A 348 -10.75 4.26 15.95
N ALA A 349 -11.87 4.54 16.61
CA ALA A 349 -11.91 5.28 17.88
C ALA A 349 -11.09 4.56 18.97
N GLU A 350 -11.28 3.24 19.13
CA GLU A 350 -10.51 2.41 20.04
C GLU A 350 -9.00 2.44 19.73
N ALA A 351 -8.65 2.28 18.45
CA ALA A 351 -7.26 2.34 18.02
C ALA A 351 -6.61 3.72 18.22
N ALA A 352 -7.41 4.78 18.15
CA ALA A 352 -6.97 6.15 18.38
C ALA A 352 -6.99 6.58 19.85
N GLY A 353 -7.55 5.74 20.76
CA GLY A 353 -7.74 6.08 22.17
C GLY A 353 -8.77 7.19 22.39
N LEU A 354 -9.75 7.32 21.50
CA LEU A 354 -10.79 8.35 21.53
C LEU A 354 -12.14 7.77 21.93
N LYS A 355 -12.99 8.58 22.57
CA LYS A 355 -14.36 8.18 22.93
C LYS A 355 -15.25 8.01 21.71
N SER A 356 -15.05 8.84 20.68
CA SER A 356 -15.74 8.72 19.40
C SER A 356 -14.97 9.37 18.27
N VAL A 357 -15.28 8.95 17.03
CA VAL A 357 -14.80 9.56 15.80
C VAL A 357 -15.94 9.78 14.83
N GLY A 358 -15.80 10.72 13.90
CA GLY A 358 -16.77 10.97 12.83
C GLY A 358 -16.12 11.07 11.46
N ALA A 359 -16.90 10.86 10.41
CA ALA A 359 -16.44 11.01 9.03
C ALA A 359 -15.77 12.38 8.80
N GLY A 360 -14.68 12.39 8.06
CA GLY A 360 -13.87 13.57 7.77
C GLY A 360 -12.88 13.97 8.88
N GLN A 361 -12.96 13.38 10.06
CA GLN A 361 -12.04 13.63 11.17
C GLN A 361 -10.71 12.89 10.93
N THR A 362 -9.58 13.57 11.10
CA THR A 362 -8.26 12.98 11.04
C THR A 362 -7.79 12.53 12.41
N VAL A 363 -7.38 11.27 12.54
CA VAL A 363 -6.94 10.68 13.81
C VAL A 363 -5.66 9.87 13.60
N TYR A 364 -4.93 9.61 14.69
CA TYR A 364 -3.74 8.76 14.72
C TYR A 364 -4.09 7.44 15.41
N ALA A 365 -4.28 6.39 14.62
CA ALA A 365 -4.70 5.09 15.10
C ALA A 365 -3.49 4.15 15.32
N ARG A 366 -3.47 3.42 16.41
CA ARG A 366 -2.47 2.36 16.66
C ARG A 366 -2.65 1.25 15.63
N VAL A 367 -1.53 0.80 15.09
CA VAL A 367 -1.47 -0.30 14.11
C VAL A 367 -1.01 -1.57 14.82
N ASP A 368 -1.81 -2.62 14.73
CA ASP A 368 -1.47 -3.94 15.27
C ASP A 368 -0.62 -4.76 14.28
N THR A 369 -0.96 -4.69 13.01
CA THR A 369 -0.30 -5.48 11.97
C THR A 369 0.03 -4.62 10.76
N ALA A 370 1.28 -4.64 10.34
CA ALA A 370 1.71 -4.07 9.07
C ALA A 370 2.17 -5.18 8.12
N ALA A 371 1.85 -5.05 6.83
CA ALA A 371 2.10 -6.10 5.87
C ALA A 371 2.70 -5.57 4.56
N SER A 372 3.61 -6.33 3.97
CA SER A 372 4.23 -6.01 2.69
C SER A 372 4.41 -7.27 1.83
N GLN A 373 4.58 -7.09 0.53
CA GLN A 373 4.79 -8.17 -0.41
C GLN A 373 5.97 -7.84 -1.36
N ASP A 374 6.43 -8.82 -2.12
CA ASP A 374 7.70 -8.74 -2.86
C ASP A 374 7.75 -7.64 -3.94
N THR A 375 6.65 -7.22 -4.55
CA THR A 375 6.68 -6.13 -5.55
C THR A 375 6.77 -4.73 -4.93
N THR A 376 6.46 -4.59 -3.64
CA THR A 376 6.59 -3.33 -2.87
C THR A 376 7.67 -3.42 -1.80
N GLY A 377 8.11 -4.64 -1.45
CA GLY A 377 9.00 -4.93 -0.33
C GLY A 377 10.35 -4.20 -0.42
N GLY A 378 10.97 -4.17 -1.59
CA GLY A 378 12.23 -3.44 -1.79
C GLY A 378 12.11 -1.95 -1.46
N MET A 379 11.03 -1.29 -1.89
CA MET A 379 10.76 0.11 -1.55
C MET A 379 10.40 0.28 -0.07
N THR A 380 9.62 -0.66 0.50
CA THR A 380 9.30 -0.65 1.94
C THR A 380 10.57 -0.79 2.78
N VAL A 381 11.49 -1.67 2.40
CA VAL A 381 12.80 -1.80 3.06
C VAL A 381 13.60 -0.51 3.01
N GLN A 382 13.66 0.16 1.87
CA GLN A 382 14.37 1.44 1.76
C GLN A 382 13.75 2.52 2.66
N GLU A 383 12.43 2.58 2.73
CA GLU A 383 11.73 3.52 3.62
C GLU A 383 11.96 3.16 5.09
N LEU A 384 11.89 1.88 5.46
CA LEU A 384 12.18 1.41 6.82
C LEU A 384 13.61 1.76 7.23
N GLN A 385 14.58 1.53 6.38
CA GLN A 385 15.97 1.91 6.63
C GLN A 385 16.16 3.42 6.78
N GLY A 386 15.34 4.23 6.07
CA GLY A 386 15.33 5.68 6.18
C GLY A 386 14.65 6.22 7.44
N THR A 387 13.62 5.49 7.94
CA THR A 387 12.80 5.89 9.10
C THR A 387 13.25 5.23 10.41
N LEU A 388 13.84 4.04 10.35
CA LEU A 388 14.24 3.25 11.52
C LEU A 388 15.76 3.31 11.72
N ALA A 389 16.28 4.41 12.25
CA ALA A 389 17.72 4.51 12.55
C ALA A 389 18.23 3.38 13.45
N ALA A 390 17.40 2.85 14.35
CA ALA A 390 17.69 1.72 15.24
C ALA A 390 17.22 0.36 14.71
N MET A 391 16.60 0.31 13.54
CA MET A 391 16.18 -0.91 12.85
C MET A 391 15.26 -1.82 13.68
N LYS A 392 14.34 -1.24 14.44
CA LYS A 392 13.32 -1.97 15.21
C LYS A 392 11.92 -1.61 14.74
N LEU A 393 11.04 -2.60 14.79
CA LEU A 393 9.61 -2.41 14.52
C LEU A 393 8.87 -1.96 15.78
N SER A 394 7.87 -1.08 15.60
CA SER A 394 6.97 -0.64 16.68
C SER A 394 5.59 -1.30 16.59
N VAL A 395 5.29 -2.01 15.51
CA VAL A 395 4.07 -2.81 15.39
C VAL A 395 4.25 -4.20 16.00
N PRO A 396 3.20 -4.79 16.62
CA PRO A 396 3.25 -6.14 17.14
C PRO A 396 3.57 -7.21 16.11
N LEU A 397 3.11 -7.03 14.85
CA LEU A 397 3.42 -7.93 13.76
C LEU A 397 3.74 -7.16 12.48
N PHE A 398 4.90 -7.41 11.88
CA PHE A 398 5.21 -7.06 10.50
C PHE A 398 5.34 -8.34 9.67
N LEU A 399 4.46 -8.50 8.67
CA LEU A 399 4.43 -9.69 7.81
C LEU A 399 4.89 -9.34 6.40
N GLN A 400 5.89 -10.07 5.89
CA GLN A 400 6.37 -9.98 4.51
C GLN A 400 6.10 -11.28 3.76
N SER A 401 5.49 -11.21 2.57
CA SER A 401 5.31 -12.36 1.70
C SER A 401 6.04 -12.21 0.36
N GLN A 402 6.37 -13.35 -0.25
CA GLN A 402 7.00 -13.47 -1.57
C GLN A 402 6.00 -14.08 -2.57
N CYS A 403 4.82 -13.49 -2.69
CA CYS A 403 3.69 -14.11 -3.39
C CYS A 403 3.49 -13.66 -4.85
N HIS A 404 3.96 -12.47 -5.21
CA HIS A 404 3.75 -11.92 -6.55
C HIS A 404 4.72 -12.46 -7.59
N ASN A 405 5.97 -12.74 -7.20
CA ASN A 405 7.02 -13.25 -8.07
C ASN A 405 7.35 -14.72 -7.75
N ALA A 406 6.37 -15.50 -7.31
CA ALA A 406 6.55 -16.88 -6.89
C ALA A 406 6.44 -17.90 -8.02
N ALA A 407 5.81 -17.58 -9.15
CA ALA A 407 5.59 -18.51 -10.26
C ALA A 407 6.89 -19.14 -10.74
N LEU A 408 6.84 -20.45 -11.02
CA LEU A 408 8.03 -21.26 -11.34
C LEU A 408 8.81 -20.73 -12.56
N GLY A 409 8.11 -20.33 -13.61
CA GLY A 409 8.70 -19.75 -14.82
C GLY A 409 9.41 -18.41 -14.62
N PHE A 410 9.21 -17.76 -13.47
CA PHE A 410 9.77 -16.42 -13.14
C PHE A 410 10.94 -16.48 -12.17
N ARG A 411 11.35 -17.64 -11.68
CA ARG A 411 12.42 -17.82 -10.68
C ARG A 411 13.81 -17.69 -11.29
N THR A 412 14.15 -16.49 -11.73
CA THR A 412 15.54 -16.20 -12.11
C THR A 412 16.44 -16.06 -10.87
N PRO A 413 17.77 -16.28 -11.00
CA PRO A 413 18.71 -16.06 -9.87
C PRO A 413 18.59 -14.67 -9.27
N ALA A 414 18.33 -13.64 -10.07
CA ALA A 414 18.15 -12.27 -9.61
C ALA A 414 16.89 -12.11 -8.75
N VAL A 415 15.76 -12.68 -9.16
CA VAL A 415 14.51 -12.66 -8.39
C VAL A 415 14.67 -13.43 -7.08
N VAL A 416 15.26 -14.60 -7.12
CA VAL A 416 15.52 -15.41 -5.92
C VAL A 416 16.45 -14.68 -4.94
N GLY A 417 17.51 -14.06 -5.47
CA GLY A 417 18.45 -13.28 -4.67
C GLY A 417 17.81 -12.05 -4.01
N ALA A 418 17.00 -11.30 -4.75
CA ALA A 418 16.26 -10.15 -4.23
C ALA A 418 15.26 -10.57 -3.13
N ASN A 419 14.51 -11.64 -3.34
CA ASN A 419 13.58 -12.17 -2.36
C ASN A 419 14.29 -12.66 -1.09
N LYS A 420 15.46 -13.31 -1.24
CA LYS A 420 16.27 -13.72 -0.10
C LYS A 420 16.73 -12.52 0.72
N ALA A 421 17.28 -11.50 0.07
CA ALA A 421 17.72 -10.28 0.74
C ALA A 421 16.57 -9.57 1.50
N LEU A 422 15.38 -9.56 0.92
CA LEU A 422 14.18 -9.02 1.55
C LEU A 422 13.77 -9.83 2.79
N ILE A 423 13.77 -11.16 2.70
CA ILE A 423 13.50 -12.07 3.82
C ILE A 423 14.51 -11.85 4.96
N ASP A 424 15.80 -11.83 4.62
CA ASP A 424 16.88 -11.68 5.59
C ASP A 424 16.78 -10.32 6.32
N PHE A 425 16.48 -9.24 5.59
CA PHE A 425 16.27 -7.93 6.19
C PHE A 425 15.07 -7.92 7.15
N VAL A 426 13.91 -8.40 6.71
CA VAL A 426 12.69 -8.39 7.54
C VAL A 426 12.91 -9.19 8.83
N LYS A 427 13.58 -10.34 8.74
CA LYS A 427 13.97 -11.13 9.93
C LYS A 427 14.93 -10.37 10.84
N SER A 428 15.86 -9.62 10.28
CA SER A 428 16.86 -8.86 11.06
C SER A 428 16.24 -7.75 11.91
N ILE A 429 15.07 -7.21 11.50
CA ILE A 429 14.35 -6.17 12.26
C ILE A 429 13.23 -6.74 13.15
N GLY A 430 13.09 -8.06 13.23
CA GLY A 430 12.09 -8.73 14.08
C GLY A 430 10.75 -9.02 13.40
N GLY A 431 10.65 -8.86 12.09
CA GLY A 431 9.44 -9.21 11.34
C GLY A 431 9.36 -10.68 10.96
N VAL A 432 8.18 -11.11 10.55
CA VAL A 432 7.91 -12.46 10.02
C VAL A 432 7.96 -12.42 8.50
N ALA A 433 8.77 -13.27 7.89
CA ALA A 433 8.91 -13.36 6.44
C ALA A 433 8.52 -14.75 5.92
N LEU A 434 7.58 -14.77 5.00
CA LEU A 434 7.17 -15.97 4.26
C LEU A 434 8.08 -16.20 3.07
N ASN A 435 8.32 -17.47 2.74
CA ASN A 435 9.15 -17.85 1.60
C ASN A 435 8.35 -17.83 0.28
N MET A 436 9.05 -17.90 -0.84
CA MET A 436 8.42 -18.14 -2.15
C MET A 436 7.67 -19.49 -2.12
N GLY A 437 6.39 -19.43 -2.48
CA GLY A 437 5.52 -20.61 -2.46
C GLY A 437 4.82 -20.87 -1.12
N ASP A 438 5.03 -20.05 -0.09
CA ASP A 438 4.17 -20.11 1.10
C ASP A 438 2.78 -19.54 0.83
N GLY A 439 2.67 -18.63 -0.14
CA GLY A 439 1.39 -18.16 -0.64
C GLY A 439 1.11 -16.67 -0.47
N ILE A 440 -0.13 -16.31 -0.76
CA ILE A 440 -0.61 -14.94 -0.84
C ILE A 440 -0.72 -14.30 0.54
N ILE A 441 -0.11 -13.12 0.70
CA ILE A 441 -0.09 -12.39 1.97
C ILE A 441 -1.49 -12.18 2.57
N HIS A 442 -2.49 -11.90 1.75
CA HIS A 442 -3.85 -11.61 2.21
C HIS A 442 -4.48 -12.82 2.89
N SER A 443 -4.28 -14.01 2.31
CA SER A 443 -4.76 -15.27 2.89
C SER A 443 -4.04 -15.62 4.20
N TRP A 444 -2.75 -15.27 4.33
CA TRP A 444 -2.01 -15.43 5.58
C TRP A 444 -2.44 -14.41 6.64
N LEU A 445 -2.71 -13.14 6.25
CA LEU A 445 -3.19 -12.13 7.19
C LEU A 445 -4.49 -12.55 7.87
N ASN A 446 -5.39 -13.23 7.15
CA ASN A 446 -6.64 -13.72 7.73
C ASN A 446 -6.44 -14.61 8.96
N GLU A 447 -5.33 -15.32 9.01
CA GLU A 447 -4.99 -16.26 10.09
C GLU A 447 -4.13 -15.63 11.19
N LEU A 448 -3.56 -14.44 10.94
CA LEU A 448 -2.55 -13.84 11.83
C LEU A 448 -3.01 -12.58 12.52
N VAL A 449 -4.12 -11.96 12.11
CA VAL A 449 -4.56 -10.70 12.69
C VAL A 449 -5.33 -10.91 13.99
N VAL A 450 -5.21 -9.96 14.91
CA VAL A 450 -6.06 -9.88 16.11
C VAL A 450 -7.35 -9.16 15.72
N PRO A 451 -8.54 -9.70 16.05
CA PRO A 451 -9.79 -9.06 15.69
C PRO A 451 -9.95 -7.66 16.28
N ASN A 452 -10.73 -6.83 15.58
CA ASN A 452 -11.05 -5.45 15.96
C ASN A 452 -9.85 -4.51 16.08
N THR A 453 -8.74 -4.81 15.40
CA THR A 453 -7.54 -3.96 15.35
C THR A 453 -7.38 -3.29 14.00
N ILE A 454 -6.43 -2.34 13.91
CA ILE A 454 -6.05 -1.71 12.63
C ILE A 454 -4.91 -2.48 11.99
N VAL A 455 -5.12 -2.81 10.72
CA VAL A 455 -4.13 -3.47 9.85
C VAL A 455 -3.78 -2.55 8.69
N VAL A 456 -2.50 -2.43 8.36
CA VAL A 456 -2.07 -1.70 7.17
C VAL A 456 -1.25 -2.59 6.25
N GLY A 457 -1.31 -2.34 4.94
CA GLY A 457 -0.51 -3.14 4.01
C GLY A 457 -0.23 -2.47 2.69
N GLY A 458 0.87 -2.89 2.07
CA GLY A 458 1.39 -2.34 0.81
C GLY A 458 0.63 -2.82 -0.44
N ASP A 459 -0.46 -3.53 -0.28
CA ASP A 459 -1.30 -4.02 -1.39
C ASP A 459 -2.75 -3.55 -1.24
N SER A 460 -3.42 -3.30 -2.36
CA SER A 460 -4.82 -2.86 -2.38
C SER A 460 -5.80 -3.89 -1.81
N HIS A 461 -5.42 -5.19 -1.84
CA HIS A 461 -6.19 -6.28 -1.27
C HIS A 461 -5.83 -6.58 0.19
N THR A 462 -5.15 -5.68 0.88
CA THR A 462 -5.03 -5.73 2.34
C THR A 462 -6.41 -5.44 2.94
N ARG A 463 -7.23 -6.49 2.98
CA ARG A 463 -8.63 -6.49 3.43
C ARG A 463 -8.85 -7.75 4.23
N VAL A 464 -8.94 -7.64 5.53
CA VAL A 464 -9.08 -8.79 6.41
C VAL A 464 -10.50 -8.89 6.96
N PRO A 465 -11.00 -10.10 7.25
CA PRO A 465 -12.39 -10.29 7.64
C PRO A 465 -12.69 -9.88 9.08
N THR A 466 -11.72 -9.96 10.00
CA THR A 466 -11.93 -9.79 11.45
C THR A 466 -11.41 -8.47 12.00
N ALA A 467 -10.66 -7.70 11.22
CA ALA A 467 -10.06 -6.42 11.60
C ALA A 467 -10.35 -5.35 10.56
N LEU A 468 -10.11 -4.08 10.89
CA LEU A 468 -10.25 -3.00 9.93
C LEU A 468 -8.91 -2.72 9.25
N SER A 469 -8.87 -2.80 7.93
CA SER A 469 -7.60 -2.73 7.19
C SER A 469 -7.58 -1.65 6.14
N PHE A 470 -6.45 -0.94 6.08
CA PHE A 470 -6.20 0.16 5.14
C PHE A 470 -4.99 -0.15 4.25
N PRO A 471 -5.17 -0.16 2.91
CA PRO A 471 -4.04 -0.25 2.00
C PRO A 471 -3.29 1.08 1.96
N LEU A 472 -1.97 1.00 2.09
CA LEU A 472 -1.07 2.15 2.05
C LEU A 472 -0.03 2.00 0.93
N GLY A 473 0.64 3.09 0.59
CA GLY A 473 1.89 3.03 -0.17
C GLY A 473 3.03 2.47 0.71
N SER A 474 4.12 2.04 0.09
CA SER A 474 5.29 1.49 0.80
C SER A 474 5.83 2.42 1.90
N GLY A 475 5.81 3.74 1.67
CA GLY A 475 6.20 4.74 2.67
C GLY A 475 5.28 4.74 3.90
N GLY A 476 3.95 4.70 3.68
CA GLY A 476 2.98 4.64 4.79
C GLY A 476 3.06 3.33 5.57
N VAL A 477 3.33 2.19 4.90
CA VAL A 477 3.58 0.91 5.59
C VAL A 477 4.84 0.99 6.44
N ALA A 478 5.92 1.56 5.90
CA ALA A 478 7.16 1.73 6.63
C ALA A 478 7.00 2.67 7.83
N GLU A 479 6.28 3.79 7.64
CA GLU A 479 5.96 4.73 8.72
C GLU A 479 5.16 4.05 9.84
N ALA A 480 4.10 3.33 9.49
CA ALA A 480 3.31 2.59 10.47
C ALA A 480 4.14 1.51 11.19
N ALA A 481 4.98 0.77 10.46
CA ALA A 481 5.87 -0.22 11.05
C ALA A 481 6.90 0.40 12.00
N ALA A 482 7.42 1.59 11.67
CA ALA A 482 8.41 2.31 12.46
C ALA A 482 7.82 2.97 13.71
N THR A 483 6.59 3.48 13.62
CA THR A 483 5.98 4.31 14.67
C THR A 483 4.92 3.57 15.48
N GLY A 484 4.35 2.50 14.95
CA GLY A 484 3.21 1.80 15.54
C GLY A 484 1.86 2.52 15.33
N VAL A 485 1.84 3.61 14.57
CA VAL A 485 0.62 4.38 14.33
C VAL A 485 0.46 4.73 12.85
N THR A 486 -0.77 4.99 12.43
CA THR A 486 -1.08 5.52 11.10
C THR A 486 -2.10 6.65 11.20
N GLU A 487 -1.98 7.64 10.32
CA GLU A 487 -2.96 8.69 10.20
C GLU A 487 -4.13 8.21 9.34
N ILE A 488 -5.34 8.36 9.88
CA ILE A 488 -6.59 8.03 9.19
C ILE A 488 -7.49 9.26 9.17
N THR A 489 -7.83 9.78 7.99
CA THR A 489 -9.01 10.60 7.83
C THR A 489 -10.20 9.65 7.73
N VAL A 490 -11.03 9.63 8.75
CA VAL A 490 -12.15 8.68 8.89
C VAL A 490 -13.07 8.80 7.67
N PRO A 491 -13.19 7.76 6.85
CA PRO A 491 -14.06 7.81 5.69
C PRO A 491 -15.54 7.75 6.09
N ASP A 492 -16.42 8.17 5.19
CA ASP A 492 -17.83 7.83 5.30
C ASP A 492 -18.03 6.31 5.24
N SER A 493 -19.10 5.82 5.87
CA SER A 493 -19.48 4.41 5.82
C SER A 493 -20.70 4.18 4.92
N VAL A 494 -20.67 3.09 4.15
CA VAL A 494 -21.82 2.55 3.43
C VAL A 494 -22.20 1.21 4.02
N LEU A 495 -23.44 1.05 4.48
CA LEU A 495 -23.92 -0.19 5.06
C LEU A 495 -24.53 -1.10 3.97
N VAL A 496 -24.08 -2.34 3.93
CA VAL A 496 -24.64 -3.42 3.11
C VAL A 496 -25.28 -4.45 4.03
N VAL A 497 -26.61 -4.54 3.99
CA VAL A 497 -27.39 -5.48 4.79
C VAL A 497 -27.73 -6.70 3.93
N LEU A 498 -27.27 -7.88 4.35
CA LEU A 498 -27.47 -9.15 3.66
C LEU A 498 -28.52 -9.97 4.40
N LYS A 499 -29.62 -10.29 3.72
CA LYS A 499 -30.77 -11.04 4.25
C LYS A 499 -31.02 -12.32 3.44
N GLY A 500 -31.83 -13.22 3.97
CA GLY A 500 -32.24 -14.45 3.26
C GLY A 500 -31.07 -15.44 3.05
N ASN A 501 -31.22 -16.39 2.15
CA ASN A 501 -30.24 -17.42 1.84
C ASN A 501 -30.01 -17.51 0.33
N PHE A 502 -28.84 -17.92 -0.09
CA PHE A 502 -28.56 -18.22 -1.49
C PHE A 502 -29.42 -19.37 -2.01
N LYS A 503 -29.80 -19.27 -3.27
CA LYS A 503 -30.25 -20.42 -4.02
C LYS A 503 -29.10 -21.42 -4.18
N ARG A 504 -29.42 -22.70 -4.27
CA ARG A 504 -28.43 -23.75 -4.56
C ARG A 504 -27.68 -23.39 -5.87
N GLY A 505 -26.38 -23.53 -5.89
CA GLY A 505 -25.52 -23.13 -7.01
C GLY A 505 -25.09 -21.67 -7.04
N ILE A 506 -25.71 -20.80 -6.24
CA ILE A 506 -25.26 -19.41 -6.07
C ILE A 506 -24.31 -19.32 -4.89
N THR A 507 -23.24 -18.56 -5.04
CA THR A 507 -22.17 -18.46 -4.07
C THR A 507 -21.88 -17.02 -3.66
N VAL A 508 -21.06 -16.82 -2.64
CA VAL A 508 -20.57 -15.48 -2.26
C VAL A 508 -19.82 -14.80 -3.41
N ARG A 509 -19.21 -15.57 -4.34
CA ARG A 509 -18.59 -14.96 -5.51
C ARG A 509 -19.61 -14.26 -6.42
N ASP A 510 -20.78 -14.85 -6.57
CA ASP A 510 -21.88 -14.26 -7.34
C ASP A 510 -22.43 -13.00 -6.64
N LEU A 511 -22.53 -13.01 -5.31
CA LEU A 511 -22.86 -11.83 -4.52
C LEU A 511 -21.82 -10.71 -4.71
N VAL A 512 -20.52 -11.02 -4.68
CA VAL A 512 -19.44 -10.06 -4.90
C VAL A 512 -19.57 -9.36 -6.26
N ASN A 513 -19.95 -10.11 -7.31
CA ASN A 513 -20.21 -9.55 -8.62
C ASN A 513 -21.57 -8.79 -8.66
N TYR A 514 -22.59 -9.31 -7.98
CA TYR A 514 -23.92 -8.69 -7.92
C TYR A 514 -23.94 -7.34 -7.21
N LEU A 515 -23.10 -7.17 -6.18
CA LEU A 515 -23.05 -5.97 -5.35
C LEU A 515 -22.94 -4.66 -6.16
N PRO A 516 -21.93 -4.47 -7.05
CA PRO A 516 -21.84 -3.25 -7.86
C PRO A 516 -22.98 -3.11 -8.87
N TYR A 517 -23.49 -4.21 -9.40
CA TYR A 517 -24.64 -4.21 -10.30
C TYR A 517 -25.90 -3.66 -9.61
N LYS A 518 -26.19 -4.17 -8.40
CA LYS A 518 -27.35 -3.72 -7.60
C LYS A 518 -27.17 -2.27 -7.16
N ALA A 519 -25.97 -1.91 -6.65
CA ALA A 519 -25.70 -0.55 -6.23
C ALA A 519 -25.88 0.46 -7.36
N ARG A 520 -25.37 0.15 -8.56
CA ARG A 520 -25.54 1.02 -9.72
C ARG A 520 -27.00 1.16 -10.15
N LYS A 521 -27.80 0.09 -10.08
CA LYS A 521 -29.25 0.15 -10.36
C LYS A 521 -30.00 1.08 -9.39
N ILE A 522 -29.60 1.10 -8.11
CA ILE A 522 -30.29 1.88 -7.08
C ILE A 522 -29.79 3.33 -7.05
N PHE A 523 -28.48 3.53 -7.08
CA PHE A 523 -27.85 4.84 -6.83
C PHE A 523 -27.37 5.56 -8.10
N GLY A 524 -27.36 4.90 -9.26
CA GLY A 524 -26.88 5.45 -10.52
C GLY A 524 -25.35 5.62 -10.60
N LYS A 525 -24.60 5.33 -9.53
CA LYS A 525 -23.14 5.52 -9.41
C LYS A 525 -22.50 4.48 -8.50
N ASN A 526 -21.18 4.45 -8.46
CA ASN A 526 -20.43 3.72 -7.45
C ASN A 526 -20.46 4.49 -6.11
N VAL A 527 -21.25 4.02 -5.14
CA VAL A 527 -21.40 4.64 -3.81
C VAL A 527 -20.28 4.24 -2.84
N PHE A 528 -19.44 3.29 -3.23
CA PHE A 528 -18.42 2.71 -2.37
C PHE A 528 -17.06 3.44 -2.48
N GLU A 529 -16.89 4.26 -3.51
CA GLU A 529 -15.61 4.95 -3.76
C GLU A 529 -15.21 5.83 -2.57
N GLY A 530 -14.02 5.58 -2.01
CA GLY A 530 -13.47 6.32 -0.88
C GLY A 530 -14.17 6.08 0.46
N THR A 531 -15.17 5.18 0.54
CA THR A 531 -15.92 4.89 1.77
C THR A 531 -15.42 3.63 2.47
N MET A 532 -15.85 3.40 3.70
CA MET A 532 -15.78 2.11 4.38
C MET A 532 -17.04 1.31 4.05
N ILE A 533 -16.90 0.11 3.49
CA ILE A 533 -18.03 -0.79 3.28
C ILE A 533 -18.23 -1.61 4.55
N GLU A 534 -19.37 -1.44 5.21
CA GLU A 534 -19.73 -2.21 6.39
C GLU A 534 -20.81 -3.24 6.02
N PHE A 535 -20.51 -4.50 6.22
CA PHE A 535 -21.44 -5.60 5.96
C PHE A 535 -22.11 -6.04 7.24
N ARG A 536 -23.43 -6.22 7.18
CA ARG A 536 -24.24 -6.80 8.24
C ARG A 536 -25.05 -7.97 7.72
N ARG A 537 -24.91 -9.12 8.35
CA ARG A 537 -25.66 -10.32 8.02
C ARG A 537 -26.87 -10.48 8.95
N ILE A 538 -28.06 -10.67 8.36
CA ILE A 538 -29.29 -11.07 9.07
C ILE A 538 -29.64 -12.49 8.65
N GLY A 539 -29.45 -13.44 9.55
CA GLY A 539 -29.62 -14.87 9.30
C GLY A 539 -28.38 -15.68 9.66
N GLU A 540 -28.24 -16.87 9.12
CA GLU A 540 -27.08 -17.74 9.38
C GLU A 540 -25.76 -17.05 8.99
N PRO A 541 -24.73 -17.14 9.84
CA PRO A 541 -23.44 -16.51 9.59
C PRO A 541 -22.72 -17.17 8.39
N PHE A 542 -21.96 -16.37 7.68
CA PHE A 542 -21.03 -16.88 6.67
C PHE A 542 -19.79 -17.47 7.35
N ASP A 543 -19.16 -18.43 6.69
CA ASP A 543 -17.83 -18.85 7.11
C ASP A 543 -16.78 -17.74 6.84
N MET A 544 -15.64 -17.83 7.53
CA MET A 544 -14.62 -16.78 7.48
C MET A 544 -14.02 -16.56 6.10
N ILE A 545 -13.96 -17.61 5.27
CA ILE A 545 -13.45 -17.52 3.89
C ILE A 545 -14.41 -16.71 3.03
N ASP A 546 -15.71 -16.91 3.21
CA ASP A 546 -16.74 -16.17 2.49
C ASP A 546 -16.81 -14.70 2.95
N VAL A 547 -16.66 -14.45 4.26
CA VAL A 547 -16.49 -13.07 4.77
C VAL A 547 -15.27 -12.40 4.17
N PHE A 548 -14.16 -13.13 4.07
CA PHE A 548 -12.94 -12.61 3.44
C PHE A 548 -13.13 -12.28 1.95
N LYS A 549 -13.83 -13.12 1.19
CA LYS A 549 -14.13 -12.81 -0.22
C LYS A 549 -14.87 -11.48 -0.35
N MET A 550 -15.85 -11.19 0.52
CA MET A 550 -16.59 -9.93 0.51
C MET A 550 -15.73 -8.72 0.88
N THR A 551 -14.98 -8.82 1.97
CA THR A 551 -14.09 -7.71 2.39
C THR A 551 -12.98 -7.48 1.39
N ASN A 552 -12.38 -8.53 0.84
CA ASN A 552 -11.32 -8.46 -0.17
C ASN A 552 -11.78 -7.76 -1.44
N ALA A 553 -12.97 -8.11 -1.95
CA ALA A 553 -13.54 -7.52 -3.15
C ALA A 553 -13.84 -6.01 -3.04
N SER A 554 -13.88 -5.46 -1.84
CA SER A 554 -14.05 -4.01 -1.61
C SER A 554 -12.93 -3.19 -2.27
N ALA A 555 -11.76 -3.79 -2.48
CA ALA A 555 -10.64 -3.18 -3.21
C ALA A 555 -11.04 -2.80 -4.65
N GLU A 556 -11.89 -3.60 -5.29
CA GLU A 556 -12.37 -3.37 -6.66
C GLU A 556 -13.52 -2.35 -6.73
N ARG A 557 -14.03 -1.95 -5.59
CA ARG A 557 -15.03 -0.86 -5.45
C ARG A 557 -14.38 0.49 -5.17
N SER A 558 -13.04 0.56 -5.17
CA SER A 558 -12.28 1.74 -4.74
C SER A 558 -12.61 2.18 -3.31
N ALA A 559 -13.08 1.27 -2.47
CA ALA A 559 -13.38 1.56 -1.07
C ALA A 559 -12.09 1.81 -0.28
N ALA A 560 -12.16 2.68 0.71
CA ALA A 560 -11.05 2.96 1.63
C ALA A 560 -10.76 1.76 2.54
N ALA A 561 -11.81 1.15 3.08
CA ALA A 561 -11.74 -0.02 3.94
C ALA A 561 -13.00 -0.89 3.80
N ALA A 562 -13.00 -2.06 4.44
CA ALA A 562 -14.20 -2.85 4.63
C ALA A 562 -14.20 -3.48 6.03
N TYR A 563 -15.36 -3.63 6.61
CA TYR A 563 -15.60 -4.27 7.89
C TYR A 563 -16.83 -5.17 7.81
N PHE A 564 -16.79 -6.32 8.44
CA PHE A 564 -17.94 -7.23 8.54
C PHE A 564 -18.34 -7.40 10.01
N GLU A 565 -19.57 -7.04 10.34
CA GLU A 565 -20.10 -7.28 11.67
C GLU A 565 -20.31 -8.78 11.88
N GLN A 566 -19.51 -9.41 12.73
CA GLN A 566 -19.51 -10.84 12.99
C GLN A 566 -19.88 -11.14 14.44
N SER A 567 -20.42 -12.32 14.67
CA SER A 567 -20.61 -12.79 16.05
C SER A 567 -19.24 -13.12 16.68
N PRO A 568 -19.01 -12.72 17.93
CA PRO A 568 -17.77 -13.01 18.62
C PRO A 568 -17.49 -14.52 18.71
N GLU A 569 -18.55 -15.33 18.81
CA GLU A 569 -18.46 -16.80 18.91
C GLU A 569 -17.95 -17.40 17.61
N SER A 570 -18.45 -16.93 16.45
CA SER A 570 -17.97 -17.39 15.13
C SER A 570 -16.51 -17.04 14.92
N VAL A 571 -16.09 -15.83 15.30
CA VAL A 571 -14.69 -15.40 15.22
C VAL A 571 -13.83 -16.23 16.17
N ALA A 572 -14.24 -16.43 17.43
CA ALA A 572 -13.50 -17.24 18.40
C ALA A 572 -13.33 -18.68 17.92
N ALA A 573 -14.38 -19.29 17.39
CA ALA A 573 -14.33 -20.65 16.83
C ALA A 573 -13.36 -20.76 15.65
N HIS A 574 -13.31 -19.77 14.77
CA HIS A 574 -12.33 -19.72 13.69
C HIS A 574 -10.89 -19.58 14.21
N LEU A 575 -10.67 -18.66 15.14
CA LEU A 575 -9.35 -18.45 15.73
C LEU A 575 -8.84 -19.71 16.46
N GLU A 576 -9.70 -20.40 17.18
CA GLU A 576 -9.35 -21.61 17.93
C GLU A 576 -9.10 -22.80 17.01
N SER A 577 -9.96 -23.01 16.01
CA SER A 577 -9.89 -24.20 15.14
C SER A 577 -8.88 -24.06 14.01
N ARG A 578 -8.54 -22.83 13.60
CA ARG A 578 -7.69 -22.59 12.41
C ARG A 578 -6.50 -21.67 12.68
N SER A 579 -6.74 -20.43 13.10
CA SER A 579 -5.67 -19.42 13.19
C SER A 579 -4.60 -19.81 14.23
N LEU A 580 -5.00 -20.18 15.43
CA LEU A 580 -4.07 -20.55 16.51
C LEU A 580 -3.21 -21.77 16.15
N PRO A 581 -3.77 -22.89 15.66
CA PRO A 581 -2.96 -24.01 15.18
C PRO A 581 -1.99 -23.66 14.04
N ILE A 582 -2.36 -22.71 13.15
CA ILE A 582 -1.49 -22.23 12.09
C ILE A 582 -0.32 -21.47 12.67
N VAL A 583 -0.56 -20.52 13.60
CA VAL A 583 0.50 -19.75 14.26
C VAL A 583 1.46 -20.67 15.01
N GLU A 584 0.96 -21.63 15.76
CA GLU A 584 1.77 -22.63 16.49
C GLU A 584 2.65 -23.45 15.53
N LYS A 585 2.09 -23.87 14.42
CA LYS A 585 2.84 -24.61 13.40
C LYS A 585 3.88 -23.74 12.68
N MET A 586 3.63 -22.44 12.52
CA MET A 586 4.64 -21.49 12.02
C MET A 586 5.81 -21.38 13.00
N ILE A 587 5.54 -21.32 14.30
CA ILE A 587 6.57 -21.32 15.35
C ILE A 587 7.42 -22.59 15.28
N GLU A 588 6.79 -23.76 15.24
CA GLU A 588 7.49 -25.06 15.11
C GLU A 588 8.37 -25.15 13.86
N ARG A 589 7.99 -24.46 12.79
CA ARG A 589 8.73 -24.44 11.51
C ARG A 589 9.79 -23.35 11.41
N GLY A 590 10.02 -22.59 12.48
CA GLY A 590 11.05 -21.58 12.55
C GLY A 590 10.73 -20.27 11.82
N TYR A 591 9.43 -19.93 11.63
CA TYR A 591 9.01 -18.62 11.16
C TYR A 591 9.02 -17.59 12.30
N ASP A 592 9.00 -18.03 13.56
CA ASP A 592 9.06 -17.12 14.70
C ASP A 592 10.48 -16.55 14.83
N ASN A 593 10.53 -15.23 14.85
CA ASN A 593 11.76 -14.50 15.04
C ASN A 593 11.56 -13.55 16.23
N ASN A 594 12.40 -13.70 17.24
CA ASN A 594 12.34 -12.91 18.47
C ASN A 594 11.02 -13.03 19.28
N GLY A 595 10.29 -14.13 19.14
CA GLY A 595 9.07 -14.39 19.91
C GLY A 595 7.82 -13.67 19.39
N VAL A 596 7.86 -13.05 18.21
CA VAL A 596 6.75 -12.27 17.64
C VAL A 596 5.51 -13.13 17.40
N LEU A 597 5.68 -14.35 16.86
CA LEU A 597 4.55 -15.27 16.67
C LEU A 597 4.07 -15.88 17.99
N ALA A 598 4.96 -16.11 18.95
CA ALA A 598 4.56 -16.53 20.30
C ALA A 598 3.71 -15.44 20.99
N ASP A 599 4.08 -14.16 20.85
CA ASP A 599 3.28 -13.04 21.33
C ASP A 599 1.94 -12.98 20.60
N ARG A 600 1.92 -13.19 19.29
CA ARG A 600 0.70 -13.27 18.49
C ARG A 600 -0.22 -14.38 18.97
N ALA A 601 0.30 -15.59 19.20
CA ALA A 601 -0.48 -16.69 19.76
C ALA A 601 -1.08 -16.33 21.12
N ARG A 602 -0.34 -15.61 21.99
CA ARG A 602 -0.88 -15.13 23.28
C ARG A 602 -2.01 -14.13 23.10
N ALA A 603 -1.88 -13.20 22.16
CA ALA A 603 -2.90 -12.20 21.84
C ALA A 603 -4.19 -12.87 21.31
N LEU A 604 -4.07 -13.85 20.42
CA LEU A 604 -5.22 -14.61 19.89
C LEU A 604 -5.90 -15.40 21.01
N ARG A 605 -5.16 -16.09 21.88
CA ARG A 605 -5.72 -16.80 23.03
C ARG A 605 -6.41 -15.85 24.02
N ALA A 606 -5.88 -14.65 24.23
CA ALA A 606 -6.50 -13.64 25.09
C ALA A 606 -7.84 -13.18 24.50
N TRP A 607 -7.90 -12.96 23.19
CA TRP A 607 -9.14 -12.58 22.51
C TRP A 607 -10.18 -13.70 22.52
N ILE A 608 -9.78 -14.97 22.29
CA ILE A 608 -10.66 -16.15 22.39
C ILE A 608 -11.29 -16.28 23.78
N LYS A 609 -10.53 -15.97 24.84
CA LYS A 609 -11.06 -16.03 26.23
C LYS A 609 -12.06 -14.93 26.52
N LYS A 610 -12.00 -13.79 25.84
CA LYS A 610 -12.91 -12.66 26.01
C LYS A 610 -13.25 -12.08 24.64
N PRO A 611 -14.06 -12.79 23.85
CA PRO A 611 -14.43 -12.33 22.53
C PRO A 611 -15.35 -11.12 22.62
N GLU A 612 -15.10 -10.11 21.78
CA GLU A 612 -15.85 -8.86 21.78
C GLU A 612 -16.46 -8.58 20.40
N ALA A 613 -17.76 -8.33 20.38
CA ALA A 613 -18.44 -7.85 19.18
C ALA A 613 -18.28 -6.33 19.05
N VAL A 614 -18.02 -5.87 17.86
CA VAL A 614 -18.14 -4.46 17.51
C VAL A 614 -19.30 -4.30 16.54
N ALA A 615 -20.37 -3.68 17.01
CA ALA A 615 -21.56 -3.37 16.25
C ALA A 615 -21.83 -1.87 16.26
N ALA A 616 -22.51 -1.38 15.24
CA ALA A 616 -22.88 0.04 15.16
C ALA A 616 -23.83 0.44 16.30
N ASP A 617 -23.72 1.69 16.72
CA ASP A 617 -24.67 2.28 17.67
C ASP A 617 -26.05 2.50 17.04
N ALA A 618 -27.08 2.50 17.85
CA ALA A 618 -28.38 3.00 17.45
C ALA A 618 -28.23 4.48 17.06
N GLY A 619 -28.65 4.82 15.83
CA GLY A 619 -28.50 6.17 15.29
C GLY A 619 -27.15 6.44 14.59
N ALA A 620 -26.32 5.45 14.37
CA ALA A 620 -25.14 5.59 13.49
C ALA A 620 -25.56 6.05 12.09
N VAL A 621 -24.78 6.97 11.52
CA VAL A 621 -25.09 7.58 10.21
C VAL A 621 -24.25 6.92 9.12
N TYR A 622 -24.90 6.51 8.03
CA TYR A 622 -24.29 5.95 6.84
C TYR A 622 -24.54 6.87 5.63
N ALA A 623 -23.56 7.01 4.77
CA ALA A 623 -23.69 7.77 3.51
C ALA A 623 -24.69 7.12 2.53
N ALA A 624 -24.79 5.79 2.59
CA ALA A 624 -25.81 5.02 1.87
C ALA A 624 -26.09 3.70 2.61
N VAL A 625 -27.26 3.14 2.41
CA VAL A 625 -27.64 1.80 2.90
C VAL A 625 -28.12 0.98 1.70
N LEU A 626 -27.52 -0.18 1.48
CA LEU A 626 -27.87 -1.13 0.44
C LEU A 626 -28.35 -2.43 1.07
N GLU A 627 -29.62 -2.78 0.85
CA GLU A 627 -30.17 -4.07 1.27
C GLU A 627 -30.18 -5.06 0.11
N ILE A 628 -29.72 -6.27 0.37
CA ILE A 628 -29.71 -7.38 -0.58
C ILE A 628 -30.34 -8.60 0.08
N ASP A 629 -31.43 -9.10 -0.51
CA ASP A 629 -31.90 -10.44 -0.23
C ASP A 629 -31.09 -11.42 -1.08
N LEU A 630 -30.38 -12.34 -0.44
CA LEU A 630 -29.55 -13.32 -1.15
C LEU A 630 -30.35 -14.21 -2.10
N GLY A 631 -31.66 -14.41 -1.81
CA GLY A 631 -32.58 -15.15 -2.67
C GLY A 631 -32.98 -14.43 -3.97
N GLU A 632 -32.72 -13.10 -4.06
CA GLU A 632 -32.97 -12.34 -5.29
C GLU A 632 -31.88 -12.57 -6.37
N ILE A 633 -30.73 -13.14 -5.96
CA ILE A 633 -29.68 -13.51 -6.90
C ILE A 633 -30.12 -14.80 -7.60
N ASP A 634 -30.82 -14.62 -8.71
CA ASP A 634 -31.54 -15.66 -9.40
C ASP A 634 -30.70 -16.53 -10.32
N GLN A 635 -29.52 -16.06 -10.72
CA GLN A 635 -28.54 -16.75 -11.56
C GLN A 635 -27.15 -16.21 -11.23
N PRO A 636 -26.05 -16.86 -11.69
CA PRO A 636 -24.70 -16.30 -11.57
C PRO A 636 -24.56 -14.93 -12.23
N TYR A 637 -23.83 -14.03 -11.58
CA TYR A 637 -23.49 -12.73 -12.12
C TYR A 637 -21.98 -12.66 -12.42
N ILE A 638 -21.63 -12.21 -13.60
CA ILE A 638 -20.30 -12.27 -14.15
C ILE A 638 -19.75 -10.85 -14.36
N ALA A 639 -18.57 -10.56 -13.83
CA ALA A 639 -17.84 -9.36 -14.21
C ALA A 639 -17.13 -9.57 -15.55
N CYS A 640 -17.71 -9.01 -16.59
CA CYS A 640 -17.27 -9.11 -17.98
C CYS A 640 -16.01 -8.26 -18.22
N PRO A 641 -15.19 -8.55 -19.25
CA PRO A 641 -14.07 -7.70 -19.64
C PRO A 641 -14.52 -6.24 -19.91
N HIS A 642 -13.78 -5.18 -19.58
CA HIS A 642 -12.45 -5.13 -18.99
C HIS A 642 -12.48 -4.33 -17.68
N THR A 643 -13.52 -4.49 -16.88
CA THR A 643 -13.66 -3.86 -15.58
C THR A 643 -14.52 -4.72 -14.65
N PRO A 644 -14.21 -4.83 -13.36
CA PRO A 644 -15.04 -5.54 -12.38
C PRO A 644 -16.46 -4.97 -12.22
N ASP A 645 -16.71 -3.78 -12.74
CA ASP A 645 -18.02 -3.12 -12.71
C ASP A 645 -18.91 -3.41 -13.92
N ASN A 646 -18.35 -4.05 -14.96
CA ASN A 646 -19.12 -4.47 -16.13
C ASN A 646 -19.81 -5.81 -15.85
N VAL A 647 -20.83 -5.78 -14.99
CA VAL A 647 -21.48 -7.00 -14.52
C VAL A 647 -22.73 -7.29 -15.34
N LYS A 648 -22.85 -8.56 -15.74
CA LYS A 648 -24.02 -9.10 -16.46
C LYS A 648 -24.51 -10.41 -15.83
N PRO A 649 -25.82 -10.67 -15.87
CA PRO A 649 -26.36 -12.00 -15.56
C PRO A 649 -25.91 -13.01 -16.59
N LEU A 650 -25.85 -14.29 -16.23
CA LEU A 650 -25.33 -15.38 -17.04
C LEU A 650 -26.00 -15.50 -18.39
N ASP A 651 -27.33 -15.39 -18.45
CA ASP A 651 -28.09 -15.53 -19.68
C ASP A 651 -27.74 -14.50 -20.76
N GLU A 652 -27.26 -13.31 -20.36
CA GLU A 652 -26.85 -12.28 -21.34
C GLU A 652 -25.53 -12.62 -22.06
N ILE A 653 -24.76 -13.58 -21.53
CA ILE A 653 -23.46 -13.97 -22.08
C ILE A 653 -23.39 -15.45 -22.47
N ALA A 654 -24.50 -16.18 -22.34
CA ALA A 654 -24.58 -17.59 -22.70
C ALA A 654 -24.12 -17.83 -24.14
N GLY A 655 -23.37 -18.93 -24.37
CA GLY A 655 -22.75 -19.25 -25.65
C GLY A 655 -21.42 -18.56 -25.93
N THR A 656 -20.98 -17.60 -25.11
CA THR A 656 -19.63 -17.03 -25.23
C THR A 656 -18.56 -18.10 -24.99
N PRO A 657 -17.57 -18.28 -25.90
CA PRO A 657 -16.58 -19.37 -25.77
C PRO A 657 -15.73 -19.23 -24.49
N ALA A 658 -15.54 -20.34 -23.77
CA ALA A 658 -14.58 -20.52 -22.70
C ALA A 658 -13.34 -21.22 -23.27
N GLN A 659 -12.18 -20.56 -23.27
CA GLN A 659 -10.98 -21.06 -23.95
C GLN A 659 -9.82 -21.29 -22.99
N PHE A 660 -9.91 -20.72 -21.79
CA PHE A 660 -8.91 -20.85 -20.75
C PHE A 660 -9.56 -20.65 -19.37
N ALA A 661 -9.12 -21.40 -18.37
CA ALA A 661 -9.57 -21.25 -16.99
C ALA A 661 -8.39 -21.10 -16.04
N PHE A 662 -8.53 -20.18 -15.07
CA PHE A 662 -7.57 -20.01 -13.99
C PHE A 662 -8.28 -20.04 -12.65
N LEU A 663 -8.20 -21.16 -11.97
CA LEU A 663 -8.70 -21.37 -10.61
C LEU A 663 -7.61 -21.02 -9.60
N GLY A 664 -7.76 -19.90 -8.90
CA GLY A 664 -6.73 -19.42 -7.96
C GLY A 664 -6.99 -18.01 -7.49
N SER A 665 -6.03 -17.40 -6.82
CA SER A 665 -6.06 -16.08 -6.20
C SER A 665 -6.47 -16.08 -4.73
N CYS A 666 -6.36 -14.90 -4.07
CA CYS A 666 -6.84 -14.69 -2.70
C CYS A 666 -8.37 -14.82 -2.53
N MET A 667 -9.12 -14.85 -3.64
CA MET A 667 -10.58 -15.05 -3.63
C MET A 667 -10.99 -16.52 -3.60
N SER A 668 -10.04 -17.45 -3.61
CA SER A 668 -10.32 -18.89 -3.64
C SER A 668 -10.00 -19.55 -2.30
N GLY A 669 -10.85 -20.45 -1.89
CA GLY A 669 -10.64 -21.29 -0.71
C GLY A 669 -10.80 -22.77 -1.06
N GLU A 670 -10.57 -23.66 -0.11
CA GLU A 670 -10.66 -25.13 -0.30
C GLU A 670 -11.97 -25.56 -0.95
N LYS A 671 -13.10 -24.94 -0.55
CA LYS A 671 -14.43 -25.22 -1.09
C LYS A 671 -14.54 -24.94 -2.60
N ASP A 672 -13.85 -23.91 -3.10
CA ASP A 672 -13.88 -23.57 -4.52
C ASP A 672 -13.19 -24.62 -5.37
N PHE A 673 -12.02 -25.10 -4.93
CA PHE A 673 -11.30 -26.19 -5.61
C PHE A 673 -12.06 -27.50 -5.54
N ALA A 674 -12.66 -27.82 -4.38
CA ALA A 674 -13.48 -29.02 -4.20
C ALA A 674 -14.73 -28.99 -5.09
N ALA A 675 -15.40 -27.85 -5.22
CA ALA A 675 -16.55 -27.70 -6.09
C ALA A 675 -16.17 -27.85 -7.57
N PHE A 676 -15.06 -27.23 -7.99
CA PHE A 676 -14.54 -27.36 -9.36
C PHE A 676 -14.19 -28.83 -9.67
N GLU A 677 -13.48 -29.52 -8.77
CA GLU A 677 -13.12 -30.93 -8.92
C GLU A 677 -14.35 -31.81 -9.04
N ARG A 678 -15.32 -31.64 -8.14
CA ARG A 678 -16.56 -32.43 -8.11
C ARG A 678 -17.38 -32.28 -9.38
N LEU A 679 -17.60 -31.06 -9.83
CA LEU A 679 -18.38 -30.75 -11.02
C LEU A 679 -17.70 -31.26 -12.32
N THR A 680 -16.39 -31.44 -12.32
CA THR A 680 -15.63 -31.89 -13.50
C THR A 680 -15.25 -33.37 -13.46
N ARG A 681 -15.76 -34.17 -12.53
CA ARG A 681 -15.42 -35.63 -12.39
C ARG A 681 -15.71 -36.48 -13.61
N GLY A 682 -16.66 -36.07 -14.43
CA GLY A 682 -17.14 -36.89 -15.56
C GLY A 682 -16.25 -36.83 -16.81
N VAL A 683 -15.11 -36.14 -16.81
CA VAL A 683 -14.24 -36.00 -17.99
C VAL A 683 -12.85 -36.59 -17.73
N ASP A 684 -12.32 -37.26 -18.73
CA ASP A 684 -10.95 -37.81 -18.71
C ASP A 684 -9.91 -36.69 -18.96
N LYS A 685 -10.27 -35.70 -19.74
CA LYS A 685 -9.41 -34.56 -20.06
C LYS A 685 -10.23 -33.26 -20.23
N PHE A 686 -9.72 -32.15 -19.72
CA PHE A 686 -10.35 -30.85 -19.95
C PHE A 686 -10.35 -30.46 -21.43
N PRO A 687 -11.49 -29.99 -21.96
CA PRO A 687 -11.57 -29.53 -23.36
C PRO A 687 -10.87 -28.19 -23.57
N VAL A 688 -10.56 -27.44 -22.48
CA VAL A 688 -9.86 -26.17 -22.48
C VAL A 688 -8.63 -26.22 -21.58
N GLU A 689 -7.72 -25.26 -21.77
CA GLU A 689 -6.55 -25.13 -20.91
C GLU A 689 -6.95 -24.67 -19.51
N VAL A 690 -6.55 -25.43 -18.48
CA VAL A 690 -6.87 -25.15 -17.07
C VAL A 690 -5.58 -24.97 -16.26
N TRP A 691 -5.45 -23.86 -15.57
CA TRP A 691 -4.36 -23.62 -14.63
C TRP A 691 -4.91 -23.43 -13.21
N ILE A 692 -4.14 -23.92 -12.24
CA ILE A 692 -4.53 -23.93 -10.83
C ILE A 692 -3.38 -23.40 -10.00
N ALA A 693 -3.67 -22.48 -9.08
CA ALA A 693 -2.72 -22.01 -8.07
C ALA A 693 -3.45 -21.85 -6.73
N ALA A 694 -3.10 -22.67 -5.76
CA ALA A 694 -3.63 -22.51 -4.41
C ALA A 694 -3.18 -21.17 -3.79
N PRO A 695 -4.03 -20.48 -3.02
CA PRO A 695 -3.65 -19.21 -2.40
C PRO A 695 -2.55 -19.36 -1.35
N THR A 696 -2.49 -20.48 -0.65
CA THR A 696 -1.44 -20.76 0.33
C THR A 696 -1.01 -22.21 0.27
N ARG A 697 0.23 -22.46 0.70
CA ARG A 697 0.75 -23.84 0.89
C ARG A 697 -0.08 -24.66 1.89
N LEU A 698 -0.81 -24.02 2.79
CA LEU A 698 -1.72 -24.72 3.70
C LEU A 698 -2.88 -25.34 2.92
N ILE A 699 -3.56 -24.52 2.14
CA ILE A 699 -4.66 -24.95 1.26
C ILE A 699 -4.14 -25.97 0.24
N GLU A 700 -2.97 -25.74 -0.39
CA GLU A 700 -2.34 -26.68 -1.32
C GLU A 700 -2.22 -28.08 -0.70
N ARG A 701 -1.69 -28.19 0.53
CA ARG A 701 -1.55 -29.46 1.25
C ARG A 701 -2.88 -30.12 1.61
N ASP A 702 -3.89 -29.34 1.95
CA ASP A 702 -5.21 -29.89 2.26
C ASP A 702 -5.87 -30.43 0.98
N LEU A 703 -5.70 -29.73 -0.14
CA LEU A 703 -6.13 -30.21 -1.48
C LEU A 703 -5.35 -31.45 -1.94
N GLU A 704 -4.04 -31.53 -1.64
CA GLU A 704 -3.22 -32.73 -1.89
C GLU A 704 -3.71 -33.94 -1.08
N ARG A 705 -3.96 -33.75 0.22
CA ARG A 705 -4.48 -34.80 1.12
C ARG A 705 -5.86 -35.28 0.68
N ALA A 706 -6.70 -34.39 0.22
CA ALA A 706 -8.00 -34.72 -0.38
C ALA A 706 -7.90 -35.27 -1.79
N GLN A 707 -6.70 -35.45 -2.36
CA GLN A 707 -6.41 -35.92 -3.72
C GLN A 707 -7.02 -35.03 -4.82
N ILE A 708 -7.46 -33.82 -4.52
CA ILE A 708 -8.12 -32.89 -5.45
C ILE A 708 -7.13 -32.43 -6.52
N LEU A 709 -5.94 -31.94 -6.14
CA LEU A 709 -4.94 -31.46 -7.09
C LEU A 709 -4.53 -32.57 -8.06
N ARG A 710 -4.26 -33.77 -7.56
CA ARG A 710 -3.89 -34.91 -8.38
C ARG A 710 -5.01 -35.31 -9.36
N ALA A 711 -6.28 -35.25 -8.93
CA ALA A 711 -7.41 -35.52 -9.79
C ALA A 711 -7.52 -34.52 -10.94
N LEU A 712 -7.26 -33.24 -10.65
CA LEU A 712 -7.29 -32.19 -11.66
C LEU A 712 -6.09 -32.25 -12.61
N GLU A 713 -4.89 -32.55 -12.10
CA GLU A 713 -3.69 -32.81 -12.94
C GLU A 713 -3.89 -33.96 -13.89
N ASN A 714 -4.46 -35.07 -13.43
CA ASN A 714 -4.76 -36.23 -14.27
C ASN A 714 -5.71 -35.89 -15.43
N ARG A 715 -6.56 -34.87 -15.28
CA ARG A 715 -7.45 -34.35 -16.32
C ARG A 715 -6.77 -33.28 -17.19
N GLY A 716 -5.47 -33.00 -16.97
CA GLY A 716 -4.66 -32.06 -17.75
C GLY A 716 -4.60 -30.63 -17.21
N ALA A 717 -4.97 -30.40 -15.96
CA ALA A 717 -4.73 -29.10 -15.33
C ALA A 717 -3.22 -28.90 -15.07
N ARG A 718 -2.76 -27.68 -15.28
CA ARG A 718 -1.44 -27.25 -14.85
C ARG A 718 -1.54 -26.70 -13.42
N VAL A 719 -0.87 -27.34 -12.48
CA VAL A 719 -0.78 -26.86 -11.09
C VAL A 719 0.48 -26.02 -10.91
N GLU A 720 0.29 -24.79 -10.48
CA GLU A 720 1.34 -23.85 -10.16
C GLU A 720 1.57 -23.81 -8.64
N ILE A 721 2.76 -23.34 -8.26
CA ILE A 721 3.09 -23.11 -6.86
C ILE A 721 2.14 -22.09 -6.21
N SER A 722 1.86 -22.27 -4.91
CA SER A 722 1.04 -21.34 -4.12
C SER A 722 1.51 -19.90 -4.23
N GLY A 723 0.62 -19.00 -4.64
CA GLY A 723 0.90 -17.59 -4.87
C GLY A 723 -0.08 -16.93 -5.84
N CYS A 724 0.26 -15.72 -6.31
CA CYS A 724 -0.62 -14.94 -7.18
C CYS A 724 -0.67 -15.46 -8.62
N SER A 725 0.40 -16.05 -9.14
CA SER A 725 0.46 -16.63 -10.49
C SER A 725 -0.17 -15.73 -11.58
N LEU A 726 -1.09 -16.23 -12.40
CA LEU A 726 -1.80 -15.49 -13.44
C LEU A 726 -2.62 -14.31 -12.90
N CYS A 727 -3.11 -14.36 -11.66
CA CYS A 727 -3.87 -13.25 -11.08
C CYS A 727 -3.06 -11.93 -11.09
N MET A 728 -1.73 -11.99 -10.92
CA MET A 728 -0.85 -10.83 -11.04
C MET A 728 -0.53 -10.48 -12.49
N GLY A 729 -0.37 -11.47 -13.36
CA GLY A 729 -0.18 -11.30 -14.80
C GLY A 729 1.15 -10.69 -15.23
N ASN A 730 2.13 -10.55 -14.32
CA ASN A 730 3.46 -10.04 -14.64
C ASN A 730 4.54 -11.14 -14.75
N GLN A 731 4.21 -12.36 -14.38
CA GLN A 731 5.12 -13.52 -14.34
C GLN A 731 4.72 -14.56 -15.39
N GLU A 732 3.50 -15.05 -15.30
CA GLU A 732 2.87 -15.96 -16.23
C GLU A 732 1.76 -15.22 -16.97
N ARG A 733 1.63 -15.47 -18.28
CA ARG A 733 0.67 -14.77 -19.12
C ARG A 733 0.01 -15.72 -20.11
N VAL A 734 -1.27 -15.53 -20.31
CA VAL A 734 -2.05 -16.20 -21.35
C VAL A 734 -1.61 -15.66 -22.72
N LYS A 735 -1.35 -16.55 -23.65
CA LYS A 735 -0.93 -16.24 -25.01
C LYS A 735 -2.12 -16.18 -25.96
N GLY A 736 -2.11 -15.16 -26.84
CA GLY A 736 -3.12 -14.97 -27.87
C GLY A 736 -4.46 -14.43 -27.33
N GLU A 737 -5.40 -14.28 -28.26
CA GLU A 737 -6.77 -13.86 -27.95
C GLU A 737 -7.55 -15.03 -27.36
N LYS A 738 -7.81 -14.97 -26.07
CA LYS A 738 -8.57 -16.00 -25.36
C LYS A 738 -9.55 -15.36 -24.37
N ASN A 739 -10.72 -15.95 -24.26
CA ASN A 739 -11.61 -15.73 -23.12
C ASN A 739 -11.10 -16.57 -21.95
N VAL A 740 -10.70 -15.87 -20.88
CA VAL A 740 -10.13 -16.45 -19.66
C VAL A 740 -11.17 -16.36 -18.56
N LEU A 741 -11.68 -17.46 -18.09
CA LEU A 741 -12.52 -17.54 -16.90
C LEU A 741 -11.64 -17.63 -15.67
N THR A 742 -12.03 -16.98 -14.58
CA THR A 742 -11.18 -17.02 -13.39
C THR A 742 -11.91 -16.61 -12.12
N THR A 743 -11.48 -17.20 -11.02
CA THR A 743 -11.84 -16.81 -9.65
C THR A 743 -11.04 -15.60 -9.14
N SER A 744 -10.17 -14.98 -9.94
CA SER A 744 -9.34 -13.85 -9.51
C SER A 744 -10.15 -12.57 -9.28
N THR A 745 -9.47 -11.50 -8.86
CA THR A 745 -10.12 -10.26 -8.43
C THR A 745 -10.29 -9.23 -9.54
N ARG A 746 -9.42 -9.25 -10.58
CA ARG A 746 -9.29 -8.18 -11.57
C ARG A 746 -9.31 -8.68 -12.99
N ASN A 747 -9.96 -7.89 -13.87
CA ASN A 747 -10.14 -8.25 -15.28
C ASN A 747 -9.93 -7.10 -16.26
N PHE A 748 -9.15 -6.06 -15.89
CA PHE A 748 -8.88 -5.00 -16.85
C PHE A 748 -7.99 -5.46 -18.01
N LYS A 749 -8.01 -4.71 -19.10
CA LYS A 749 -7.30 -5.02 -20.33
C LYS A 749 -5.82 -5.32 -20.06
N GLY A 750 -5.34 -6.41 -20.62
CA GLY A 750 -3.95 -6.83 -20.47
C GLY A 750 -3.60 -7.50 -19.13
N ARG A 751 -4.56 -7.72 -18.21
CA ARG A 751 -4.26 -8.25 -16.86
C ARG A 751 -3.59 -9.62 -16.88
N MET A 752 -4.15 -10.60 -17.60
CA MET A 752 -3.62 -11.97 -17.64
C MET A 752 -2.91 -12.31 -18.95
N GLY A 753 -2.98 -11.43 -19.94
CA GLY A 753 -2.38 -11.58 -21.27
C GLY A 753 -2.73 -10.36 -22.11
N ASP A 754 -1.86 -9.98 -23.08
CA ASP A 754 -2.02 -8.72 -23.81
C ASP A 754 -3.33 -8.65 -24.62
N ALA A 755 -3.79 -9.80 -25.13
CA ALA A 755 -5.03 -9.93 -25.88
C ALA A 755 -6.10 -10.77 -25.15
N ALA A 756 -5.90 -11.08 -23.86
CA ALA A 756 -6.83 -11.89 -23.09
C ALA A 756 -8.03 -11.07 -22.61
N SER A 757 -9.23 -11.61 -22.82
CA SER A 757 -10.49 -11.13 -22.26
C SER A 757 -10.79 -11.90 -20.99
N VAL A 758 -10.69 -11.27 -19.82
CA VAL A 758 -10.79 -11.90 -18.51
C VAL A 758 -12.20 -11.76 -17.95
N TRP A 759 -12.81 -12.87 -17.54
CA TRP A 759 -14.16 -12.98 -17.00
C TRP A 759 -14.08 -13.44 -15.54
N LEU A 760 -14.61 -12.66 -14.61
CA LEU A 760 -14.58 -13.01 -13.19
C LEU A 760 -15.84 -13.82 -12.82
N VAL A 761 -15.65 -15.06 -12.43
CA VAL A 761 -16.71 -16.06 -12.21
C VAL A 761 -16.56 -16.78 -10.87
N SER A 762 -17.60 -17.49 -10.44
CA SER A 762 -17.51 -18.49 -9.36
C SER A 762 -16.81 -19.76 -9.86
N ALA A 763 -16.22 -20.55 -8.95
CA ALA A 763 -15.57 -21.80 -9.29
C ALA A 763 -16.55 -22.83 -9.90
N GLN A 764 -17.81 -22.81 -9.44
CA GLN A 764 -18.88 -23.64 -9.98
C GLN A 764 -19.18 -23.29 -11.44
N LEU A 765 -19.35 -21.99 -11.72
CA LEU A 765 -19.61 -21.55 -13.10
C LEU A 765 -18.39 -21.80 -14.00
N GLU A 766 -17.17 -21.58 -13.46
CA GLU A 766 -15.93 -21.88 -14.17
C GLU A 766 -15.88 -23.36 -14.59
N ALA A 767 -16.23 -24.29 -13.66
CA ALA A 767 -16.25 -25.71 -13.94
C ALA A 767 -17.25 -26.08 -15.04
N VAL A 768 -18.50 -25.60 -14.96
CA VAL A 768 -19.53 -25.89 -15.96
C VAL A 768 -19.16 -25.31 -17.33
N ALA A 769 -18.65 -24.07 -17.36
CA ALA A 769 -18.26 -23.43 -18.61
C ALA A 769 -17.02 -24.12 -19.24
N VAL A 770 -16.10 -24.63 -18.43
CA VAL A 770 -14.95 -25.44 -18.89
C VAL A 770 -15.42 -26.73 -19.57
N LEU A 771 -16.40 -27.44 -18.96
CA LEU A 771 -16.93 -28.65 -19.53
C LEU A 771 -17.62 -28.43 -20.88
N ASN A 772 -18.34 -27.33 -21.00
CA ASN A 772 -19.11 -26.99 -22.21
C ASN A 772 -18.25 -26.29 -23.29
N GLY A 773 -17.06 -25.83 -22.96
CA GLY A 773 -16.26 -24.97 -23.84
C GLY A 773 -16.87 -23.57 -24.07
N ALA A 774 -17.95 -23.21 -23.36
CA ALA A 774 -18.70 -21.97 -23.46
C ALA A 774 -19.49 -21.71 -22.18
N PHE A 775 -19.89 -20.46 -21.94
CA PHE A 775 -20.83 -20.13 -20.88
C PHE A 775 -22.18 -20.82 -21.11
N PRO A 776 -22.74 -21.56 -20.12
CA PRO A 776 -24.04 -22.18 -20.20
C PRO A 776 -25.16 -21.12 -20.13
N THR A 777 -26.40 -21.54 -20.42
CA THR A 777 -27.59 -20.83 -19.95
C THR A 777 -27.73 -21.00 -18.43
N ALA A 778 -28.52 -20.15 -17.76
CA ALA A 778 -28.80 -20.30 -16.33
C ALA A 778 -29.45 -21.65 -16.02
N ASP A 779 -30.38 -22.10 -16.88
CA ASP A 779 -31.07 -23.38 -16.72
C ASP A 779 -30.09 -24.56 -16.83
N ASP A 780 -29.20 -24.57 -17.82
CA ASP A 780 -28.18 -25.61 -17.99
C ASP A 780 -27.17 -25.61 -16.84
N TYR A 781 -26.81 -24.42 -16.36
CA TYR A 781 -25.96 -24.27 -15.19
C TYR A 781 -26.56 -24.92 -13.95
N PHE A 782 -27.80 -24.55 -13.61
CA PHE A 782 -28.48 -25.10 -12.43
C PHE A 782 -28.74 -26.58 -12.55
N LYS A 783 -29.08 -27.06 -13.76
CA LYS A 783 -29.23 -28.48 -14.01
C LYS A 783 -27.92 -29.23 -13.68
N THR A 784 -26.82 -28.77 -14.25
CA THR A 784 -25.50 -29.42 -14.03
C THR A 784 -25.08 -29.39 -12.57
N VAL A 785 -25.25 -28.26 -11.87
CA VAL A 785 -24.90 -28.13 -10.44
C VAL A 785 -25.80 -29.05 -9.60
N ASN A 786 -27.10 -29.10 -9.87
CA ASN A 786 -28.04 -29.89 -9.08
C ASN A 786 -27.85 -31.42 -9.28
N GLU A 787 -27.42 -31.86 -10.44
CA GLU A 787 -27.17 -33.28 -10.76
C GLU A 787 -25.84 -33.77 -10.12
N ASN A 788 -24.92 -32.87 -9.80
CA ASN A 788 -23.57 -33.21 -9.31
C ASN A 788 -23.28 -32.78 -7.87
N ASP A 789 -24.26 -32.22 -7.18
CA ASP A 789 -24.22 -31.90 -5.75
C ASP A 789 -24.97 -32.97 -4.95
#